data_52c46ee4b780de22defbf44918eb85ed
#
_entry.id   52c46ee4b780de22defbf44918eb85ed
#
_cell.length_a   1.000
_cell.length_b   1.000
_cell.length_c   1.000
_cell.angle_alpha   90.00
_cell.angle_beta   90.00
_cell.angle_gamma   90.00
#
_symmetry.space_group_name_H-M   'P 1'
#
loop_
_entity.id
_entity.type
_entity.pdbx_description
1 polymer ?
#
loop_
_entity_poly.entity_id
_entity_poly.type
_entity_poly.pdbx_seq_one_letter_code
_entity_poly.pdbx_strand_id
1 'polypeptide(L)'
;MEKIFTYELAGRPLVIETGKLAQFANGSCLVRYGETVIMSTATASTKPRDGIDFFPLSVDYEEKQYAAGKIPGGFIKREGRPSEKAILTSRVIDRQIRPLFPNDLRNDVTVSNLVLSVDQDCSPEIAAMIGTSIAISTSDIPWNGPTGGVILGLIGDEVIINPTESQREQSQMYVTLAGTDKKICMVEAGANEVNDQLMLSAIEAGFTVIKDLVGFINGIVREIGKDKFSYESSNIPEEIFATIKAFAWDDMRKAVLSDDKSVRDEQVGALTDKVKAYLEENYPDSVSYLGESMYKLQKKVVRDYLFREHVRVDGRPLDKIRPLSADVGLLPRVHGTGLFQRGQTQVLTTCTLAPLSMSQTIDGLDSEDTKRYMHHYNFPGYSVGEAKSARSPGRREIGHGALAERSLIPVLPDNEEFPYAIRTVSEILMSNGSTSQGSVCASTLALMDAGVPIKRPVAGISSGLIVNEEDENDFLVFMDIQGIEDFFGDMDFKVAGTTEGITSIQVDIKVDGLSIEIIRQAFEMTRKGRLEIINDILLPCIAEPRKELSKFAPRIISLQIPVDKIREVIGSGGKVINKIIADTGAQIDIEDDGMIYISTPDQDKAQRALAIINGIVNDPEVGATYDGVVTRLMAFGAFVEFLPGKEGLVHISKMAWQRVDKVEDVVKEGDVVKVKVNEIDAQGRVNLSMRDCMEKPEGFVEQAEAPRREGGDRFNRERRNGQGGQGGRGERPNFDRRPRRDSESGGQDEGPRPGSRSREF
;
A
#
# COMPACT_ATOMS: atom_id res chain seq x y z
N MET A 1 30.10 22.59 20.05
CA MET A 1 29.40 23.06 21.25
C MET A 1 27.92 22.76 21.06
N GLU A 2 27.30 22.19 22.10
CA GLU A 2 25.84 21.88 22.02
C GLU A 2 25.04 23.20 21.96
N LYS A 3 24.06 23.27 21.05
CA LYS A 3 23.11 24.38 20.92
C LYS A 3 21.71 23.86 20.75
N ILE A 4 20.75 24.60 21.28
CA ILE A 4 19.32 24.27 21.24
C ILE A 4 18.58 25.46 20.66
N PHE A 5 17.72 25.22 19.68
CA PHE A 5 16.86 26.20 19.05
C PHE A 5 15.40 25.76 19.19
N THR A 6 14.50 26.70 19.43
CA THR A 6 13.07 26.40 19.61
C THR A 6 12.22 27.23 18.67
N TYR A 7 11.16 26.61 18.14
CA TYR A 7 10.17 27.22 17.28
C TYR A 7 8.80 26.61 17.60
N GLU A 8 7.73 27.31 17.31
CA GLU A 8 6.37 26.78 17.41
C GLU A 8 5.84 26.51 15.99
N LEU A 9 5.59 25.23 15.65
CA LEU A 9 5.07 24.82 14.36
C LEU A 9 3.67 24.25 14.53
N ALA A 10 2.68 24.90 13.93
CA ALA A 10 1.28 24.50 14.01
C ALA A 10 0.79 24.26 15.46
N GLY A 11 1.12 25.17 16.37
CA GLY A 11 0.75 25.14 17.79
C GLY A 11 1.49 24.11 18.64
N ARG A 12 2.56 23.51 18.12
CA ARG A 12 3.36 22.48 18.83
C ARG A 12 4.84 22.85 18.87
N PRO A 13 5.55 22.49 19.96
CA PRO A 13 6.96 22.82 20.10
C PRO A 13 7.82 22.02 19.11
N LEU A 14 8.66 22.71 18.36
CA LEU A 14 9.73 22.17 17.53
C LEU A 14 11.06 22.57 18.17
N VAL A 15 11.85 21.59 18.61
CA VAL A 15 13.15 21.80 19.27
C VAL A 15 14.24 21.12 18.45
N ILE A 16 15.28 21.89 18.14
CA ILE A 16 16.44 21.43 17.36
C ILE A 16 17.67 21.42 18.27
N GLU A 17 18.27 20.25 18.48
CA GLU A 17 19.52 20.08 19.24
C GLU A 17 20.66 19.76 18.28
N THR A 18 21.78 20.45 18.37
CA THR A 18 22.95 20.27 17.50
C THR A 18 24.25 20.17 18.31
N GLY A 19 25.32 19.62 17.69
CA GLY A 19 26.68 19.59 18.22
C GLY A 19 26.97 18.53 19.27
N LYS A 20 26.00 17.66 19.61
CA LYS A 20 26.15 16.59 20.62
C LYS A 20 26.26 15.19 20.01
N LEU A 21 25.37 14.85 19.10
CA LEU A 21 25.25 13.53 18.50
C LEU A 21 25.85 13.51 17.10
N ALA A 22 26.27 12.31 16.65
CA ALA A 22 26.76 12.04 15.30
C ALA A 22 27.82 13.03 14.78
N GLN A 23 28.81 13.37 15.61
CA GLN A 23 29.82 14.40 15.34
C GLN A 23 30.77 14.11 14.17
N PHE A 24 30.82 12.87 13.68
CA PHE A 24 31.59 12.49 12.47
C PHE A 24 30.87 12.79 11.16
N ALA A 25 29.56 13.06 11.17
CA ALA A 25 28.83 13.52 10.00
C ALA A 25 29.21 14.98 9.66
N ASN A 26 29.13 15.34 8.39
CA ASN A 26 29.36 16.73 7.96
C ASN A 26 28.36 17.68 8.64
N GLY A 27 27.12 17.25 8.78
CA GLY A 27 26.07 17.92 9.55
C GLY A 27 25.17 16.94 10.27
N SER A 28 24.69 17.31 11.46
CA SER A 28 23.77 16.49 12.25
C SER A 28 22.89 17.32 13.16
N CYS A 29 21.66 16.89 13.38
CA CYS A 29 20.77 17.45 14.39
C CYS A 29 19.81 16.38 14.93
N LEU A 30 19.34 16.61 16.17
CA LEU A 30 18.21 15.94 16.76
C LEU A 30 17.01 16.87 16.69
N VAL A 31 15.94 16.44 16.04
CA VAL A 31 14.68 17.17 15.91
C VAL A 31 13.66 16.55 16.85
N ARG A 32 13.07 17.40 17.70
CA ARG A 32 11.91 17.04 18.53
C ARG A 32 10.71 17.85 18.05
N TYR A 33 9.67 17.17 17.62
CA TYR A 33 8.39 17.78 17.28
C TYR A 33 7.31 17.10 18.14
N GLY A 34 6.84 17.82 19.17
CA GLY A 34 6.13 17.18 20.27
C GLY A 34 7.00 16.10 20.92
N GLU A 35 6.50 14.88 21.05
CA GLU A 35 7.26 13.72 21.56
C GLU A 35 7.92 12.89 20.43
N THR A 36 7.70 13.24 19.18
CA THR A 36 8.43 12.65 18.05
C THR A 36 9.88 13.13 18.03
N VAL A 37 10.81 12.20 17.92
CA VAL A 37 12.25 12.48 17.93
C VAL A 37 12.93 11.82 16.74
N ILE A 38 13.62 12.62 15.92
CA ILE A 38 14.36 12.17 14.73
C ILE A 38 15.80 12.62 14.83
N MET A 39 16.74 11.72 14.58
CA MET A 39 18.14 12.06 14.33
C MET A 39 18.38 12.13 12.83
N SER A 40 18.74 13.32 12.33
CA SER A 40 19.08 13.56 10.93
C SER A 40 20.56 13.83 10.77
N THR A 41 21.19 13.17 9.80
CA THR A 41 22.61 13.34 9.49
C THR A 41 22.81 13.52 7.99
N ALA A 42 23.82 14.30 7.61
CA ALA A 42 24.28 14.46 6.25
C ALA A 42 25.79 14.21 6.18
N THR A 43 26.24 13.37 5.25
CA THR A 43 27.65 13.00 5.09
C THR A 43 28.00 13.01 3.61
N ALA A 44 29.15 13.59 3.26
CA ALA A 44 29.64 13.61 1.89
C ALA A 44 31.01 12.95 1.80
N SER A 45 31.31 12.31 0.66
CA SER A 45 32.66 11.83 0.35
C SER A 45 33.60 13.00 0.08
N THR A 46 34.89 12.84 0.40
CA THR A 46 35.90 13.86 0.14
C THR A 46 36.25 14.01 -1.34
N LYS A 47 36.00 12.98 -2.14
CA LYS A 47 36.24 12.93 -3.60
C LYS A 47 35.14 12.16 -4.30
N PRO A 48 34.80 12.49 -5.54
CA PRO A 48 33.92 11.67 -6.37
C PRO A 48 34.55 10.29 -6.64
N ARG A 49 33.71 9.33 -6.96
CA ARG A 49 34.16 8.00 -7.45
C ARG A 49 34.59 8.13 -8.92
N ASP A 50 35.61 7.35 -9.30
CA ASP A 50 36.08 7.34 -10.70
C ASP A 50 34.96 6.89 -11.66
N GLY A 51 34.81 7.62 -12.78
CA GLY A 51 33.88 7.26 -13.84
C GLY A 51 32.40 7.47 -13.55
N ILE A 52 32.03 8.22 -12.50
CA ILE A 52 30.65 8.55 -12.20
C ILE A 52 30.17 9.73 -13.06
N ASP A 53 29.02 9.57 -13.72
CA ASP A 53 28.40 10.54 -14.63
C ASP A 53 27.12 11.17 -14.09
N PHE A 54 26.71 10.83 -12.85
CA PHE A 54 25.52 11.36 -12.19
C PHE A 54 25.83 11.80 -10.76
N PHE A 55 24.93 12.57 -10.15
CA PHE A 55 25.02 12.94 -8.74
C PHE A 55 24.52 11.80 -7.82
N PRO A 56 25.41 11.16 -7.03
CA PRO A 56 25.06 10.02 -6.19
C PRO A 56 24.52 10.46 -4.82
N LEU A 57 23.24 10.80 -4.75
CA LEU A 57 22.53 11.10 -3.52
C LEU A 57 21.78 9.86 -3.03
N SER A 58 22.05 9.47 -1.80
CA SER A 58 21.28 8.46 -1.06
C SER A 58 20.54 9.11 0.10
N VAL A 59 19.24 8.83 0.20
CA VAL A 59 18.41 9.23 1.32
C VAL A 59 17.84 7.99 1.99
N ASP A 60 18.11 7.82 3.28
CA ASP A 60 17.60 6.75 4.09
C ASP A 60 16.70 7.29 5.20
N TYR A 61 15.58 6.61 5.39
CA TYR A 61 14.65 6.84 6.48
C TYR A 61 14.43 5.51 7.18
N GLU A 62 14.84 5.44 8.44
CA GLU A 62 14.86 4.20 9.19
C GLU A 62 13.84 4.24 10.33
N GLU A 63 12.81 3.40 10.20
CA GLU A 63 11.82 3.13 11.24
C GLU A 63 12.36 2.06 12.18
N LYS A 64 12.37 2.35 13.48
CA LYS A 64 12.74 1.39 14.52
C LYS A 64 11.53 1.12 15.39
N GLN A 65 11.15 -0.14 15.55
CA GLN A 65 9.98 -0.54 16.32
C GLN A 65 10.01 -0.07 17.77
N TYR A 66 11.20 0.09 18.35
CA TYR A 66 11.36 0.65 19.70
C TYR A 66 10.86 2.11 19.82
N ALA A 67 10.81 2.85 18.70
CA ALA A 67 10.30 4.23 18.69
C ALA A 67 8.80 4.32 19.07
N ALA A 68 8.05 3.24 18.83
CA ALA A 68 6.67 3.07 19.27
C ALA A 68 6.53 2.06 20.44
N GLY A 69 7.63 1.73 21.13
CA GLY A 69 7.63 0.78 22.24
C GLY A 69 7.36 -0.68 21.84
N LYS A 70 7.50 -1.02 20.56
CA LYS A 70 7.23 -2.35 20.00
C LYS A 70 8.51 -3.17 19.81
N ILE A 71 8.37 -4.50 19.81
CA ILE A 71 9.39 -5.44 19.32
C ILE A 71 8.96 -5.94 17.95
N PRO A 72 9.85 -5.99 16.94
CA PRO A 72 9.49 -6.45 15.59
C PRO A 72 8.73 -7.78 15.58
N GLY A 73 7.62 -7.85 14.84
CA GLY A 73 6.72 -9.00 14.78
C GLY A 73 7.34 -10.25 14.17
N GLY A 74 8.33 -10.11 13.26
CA GLY A 74 8.99 -11.20 12.58
C GLY A 74 9.71 -12.19 13.51
N PHE A 75 10.02 -13.39 13.00
CA PHE A 75 10.63 -14.47 13.77
C PHE A 75 11.97 -14.09 14.42
N ILE A 76 12.84 -13.36 13.73
CA ILE A 76 14.16 -12.94 14.24
C ILE A 76 14.12 -11.75 15.21
N LYS A 77 12.94 -11.14 15.42
CA LYS A 77 12.73 -9.99 16.33
C LYS A 77 13.69 -8.83 16.07
N ARG A 78 13.99 -8.58 14.81
CA ARG A 78 14.84 -7.49 14.34
C ARG A 78 14.24 -6.91 13.06
N GLU A 79 14.36 -5.60 12.87
CA GLU A 79 14.01 -4.92 11.63
C GLU A 79 14.82 -5.50 10.46
N GLY A 80 14.14 -5.72 9.33
CA GLY A 80 14.71 -6.27 8.11
C GLY A 80 14.95 -5.18 7.06
N ARG A 81 14.33 -5.37 5.88
CA ARG A 81 14.33 -4.35 4.83
C ARG A 81 13.45 -3.18 5.25
N PRO A 82 13.73 -1.95 4.74
CA PRO A 82 12.84 -0.82 4.97
C PRO A 82 11.40 -1.15 4.59
N SER A 83 10.45 -0.66 5.39
CA SER A 83 9.02 -0.77 5.09
C SER A 83 8.68 0.00 3.82
N GLU A 84 7.51 -0.28 3.22
CA GLU A 84 7.00 0.51 2.09
C GLU A 84 6.91 2.00 2.45
N LYS A 85 6.39 2.32 3.65
CA LYS A 85 6.32 3.69 4.17
C LYS A 85 7.70 4.34 4.29
N ALA A 86 8.69 3.63 4.84
CA ALA A 86 10.06 4.14 4.96
C ALA A 86 10.68 4.46 3.59
N ILE A 87 10.42 3.63 2.58
CA ILE A 87 10.86 3.88 1.21
C ILE A 87 10.17 5.11 0.62
N LEU A 88 8.86 5.26 0.82
CA LEU A 88 8.09 6.40 0.32
C LEU A 88 8.54 7.70 0.99
N THR A 89 8.72 7.71 2.31
CA THR A 89 9.23 8.87 3.05
C THR A 89 10.66 9.24 2.60
N SER A 90 11.55 8.27 2.39
CA SER A 90 12.88 8.52 1.80
C SER A 90 12.77 9.24 0.45
N ARG A 91 11.81 8.86 -0.40
CA ARG A 91 11.59 9.47 -1.71
C ARG A 91 11.01 10.88 -1.61
N VAL A 92 10.13 11.13 -0.64
CA VAL A 92 9.61 12.48 -0.34
C VAL A 92 10.77 13.41 0.04
N ILE A 93 11.65 12.98 0.95
CA ILE A 93 12.82 13.74 1.39
C ILE A 93 13.81 13.94 0.22
N ASP A 94 14.07 12.92 -0.58
CA ASP A 94 14.97 13.02 -1.75
C ASP A 94 14.47 14.07 -2.75
N ARG A 95 13.18 14.09 -3.08
CA ARG A 95 12.57 15.09 -3.97
C ARG A 95 12.60 16.52 -3.41
N GLN A 96 12.51 16.66 -2.08
CA GLN A 96 12.64 17.95 -1.42
C GLN A 96 14.02 18.55 -1.60
N ILE A 97 15.10 17.74 -1.52
CA ILE A 97 16.47 18.25 -1.42
C ILE A 97 17.28 18.16 -2.70
N ARG A 98 17.04 17.12 -3.52
CA ARG A 98 17.83 16.82 -4.73
C ARG A 98 17.92 17.98 -5.72
N PRO A 99 16.85 18.71 -6.03
CA PRO A 99 16.89 19.79 -7.02
C PRO A 99 17.77 20.99 -6.63
N LEU A 100 18.11 21.10 -5.33
CA LEU A 100 18.89 22.23 -4.79
C LEU A 100 20.39 21.93 -4.68
N PHE A 101 20.85 20.73 -5.04
CA PHE A 101 22.28 20.45 -5.17
C PHE A 101 22.82 20.96 -6.50
N PRO A 102 24.08 21.39 -6.55
CA PRO A 102 24.72 21.74 -7.81
C PRO A 102 24.71 20.59 -8.82
N ASN A 103 24.30 20.85 -10.05
CA ASN A 103 24.16 19.83 -11.11
C ASN A 103 25.50 19.17 -11.50
N ASP A 104 26.62 19.80 -11.21
CA ASP A 104 27.99 19.37 -11.50
C ASP A 104 28.70 18.74 -10.30
N LEU A 105 28.04 18.57 -9.17
CA LEU A 105 28.56 17.86 -8.01
C LEU A 105 28.53 16.33 -8.28
N ARG A 106 29.67 15.65 -8.03
CA ARG A 106 29.78 14.19 -8.19
C ARG A 106 30.23 13.47 -6.93
N ASN A 107 30.43 14.19 -5.83
CA ASN A 107 30.70 13.57 -4.52
C ASN A 107 29.48 12.75 -4.07
N ASP A 108 29.72 11.58 -3.46
CA ASP A 108 28.65 10.83 -2.80
C ASP A 108 28.09 11.66 -1.63
N VAL A 109 26.78 11.79 -1.58
CA VAL A 109 26.08 12.39 -0.45
C VAL A 109 25.08 11.40 0.11
N THR A 110 25.16 11.15 1.41
CA THR A 110 24.20 10.31 2.12
C THR A 110 23.52 11.11 3.22
N VAL A 111 22.20 11.10 3.19
CA VAL A 111 21.33 11.65 4.24
C VAL A 111 20.65 10.49 4.95
N SER A 112 20.79 10.43 6.28
CA SER A 112 20.14 9.38 7.06
C SER A 112 19.25 9.99 8.13
N ASN A 113 18.01 9.54 8.20
CA ASN A 113 17.01 9.94 9.18
C ASN A 113 16.60 8.73 10.00
N LEU A 114 16.90 8.75 11.28
CA LEU A 114 16.62 7.68 12.22
C LEU A 114 15.49 8.09 13.16
N VAL A 115 14.38 7.36 13.11
CA VAL A 115 13.22 7.56 13.98
C VAL A 115 13.52 6.96 15.35
N LEU A 116 13.57 7.80 16.38
CA LEU A 116 13.93 7.42 17.75
C LEU A 116 12.73 7.37 18.71
N SER A 117 11.71 8.19 18.45
CA SER A 117 10.44 8.23 19.19
C SER A 117 9.33 8.71 18.27
N VAL A 118 8.11 8.20 18.43
CA VAL A 118 6.93 8.57 17.62
C VAL A 118 5.80 9.01 18.54
N ASP A 119 5.28 10.19 18.24
CA ASP A 119 4.02 10.74 18.70
C ASP A 119 3.07 10.79 17.50
N GLN A 120 1.93 10.12 17.58
CA GLN A 120 0.99 10.01 16.46
C GLN A 120 0.43 11.38 16.02
N ASP A 121 0.37 12.37 16.91
CA ASP A 121 -0.04 13.74 16.59
C ASP A 121 1.06 14.58 15.90
N CYS A 122 2.30 14.12 15.94
CA CYS A 122 3.47 14.83 15.42
C CYS A 122 4.20 13.99 14.39
N SER A 123 3.87 14.17 13.10
CA SER A 123 4.41 13.34 12.00
C SER A 123 5.94 13.24 12.01
N PRO A 124 6.50 12.01 12.08
CA PRO A 124 7.94 11.80 11.97
C PRO A 124 8.48 12.16 10.58
N GLU A 125 7.67 12.10 9.53
CA GLU A 125 8.03 12.55 8.18
C GLU A 125 8.39 14.03 8.16
N ILE A 126 7.58 14.91 8.77
CA ILE A 126 7.84 16.34 8.84
C ILE A 126 9.09 16.64 9.66
N ALA A 127 9.25 15.97 10.80
CA ALA A 127 10.46 16.14 11.62
C ALA A 127 11.74 15.70 10.85
N ALA A 128 11.67 14.65 10.04
CA ALA A 128 12.77 14.18 9.19
C ALA A 128 13.07 15.16 8.04
N MET A 129 12.04 15.71 7.40
CA MET A 129 12.18 16.72 6.34
C MET A 129 12.88 17.98 6.86
N ILE A 130 12.49 18.46 8.03
CA ILE A 130 13.10 19.63 8.70
C ILE A 130 14.53 19.30 9.13
N GLY A 131 14.73 18.13 9.76
CA GLY A 131 16.04 17.68 10.23
C GLY A 131 17.04 17.51 9.09
N THR A 132 16.60 16.94 7.96
CA THR A 132 17.41 16.83 6.76
C THR A 132 17.86 18.19 6.24
N SER A 133 16.92 19.15 6.13
CA SER A 133 17.23 20.51 5.70
C SER A 133 18.25 21.18 6.61
N ILE A 134 18.10 21.06 7.93
CA ILE A 134 19.04 21.64 8.91
C ILE A 134 20.40 20.94 8.84
N ALA A 135 20.44 19.61 8.78
CA ALA A 135 21.69 18.85 8.72
C ALA A 135 22.54 19.23 7.50
N ILE A 136 21.92 19.36 6.32
CA ILE A 136 22.63 19.75 5.09
C ILE A 136 23.02 21.24 5.14
N SER A 137 22.10 22.12 5.52
CA SER A 137 22.35 23.58 5.52
C SER A 137 23.47 23.98 6.47
N THR A 138 23.55 23.35 7.66
CA THR A 138 24.58 23.64 8.67
C THR A 138 25.90 22.92 8.41
N SER A 139 25.93 21.93 7.47
CA SER A 139 27.14 21.23 7.07
C SER A 139 27.99 22.06 6.12
N ASP A 140 29.17 21.55 5.79
CA ASP A 140 30.04 22.07 4.74
C ASP A 140 29.68 21.56 3.31
N ILE A 141 28.62 20.76 3.15
CA ILE A 141 28.16 20.23 1.87
C ILE A 141 27.56 21.34 1.01
N PRO A 142 27.96 21.54 -0.27
CA PRO A 142 27.37 22.52 -1.18
C PRO A 142 25.89 22.21 -1.45
N TRP A 143 24.98 23.13 -1.11
CA TRP A 143 23.55 22.99 -1.29
C TRP A 143 22.83 24.35 -1.19
N ASN A 144 21.84 24.58 -2.06
CA ASN A 144 21.14 25.86 -2.23
C ASN A 144 19.84 25.97 -1.41
N GLY A 145 19.69 25.19 -0.32
CA GLY A 145 18.62 25.35 0.65
C GLY A 145 18.83 26.55 1.60
N PRO A 146 18.06 26.65 2.70
CA PRO A 146 17.24 25.57 3.29
C PRO A 146 15.84 25.39 2.69
N THR A 147 15.23 24.27 3.03
CA THR A 147 13.83 23.97 2.74
C THR A 147 13.05 23.75 4.03
N GLY A 148 11.75 24.05 4.01
CA GLY A 148 10.77 23.64 5.01
C GLY A 148 9.81 22.61 4.44
N GLY A 149 9.11 21.89 5.32
CA GLY A 149 8.08 20.92 4.95
C GLY A 149 6.92 20.93 5.92
N VAL A 150 5.70 20.77 5.43
CA VAL A 150 4.46 20.63 6.19
C VAL A 150 3.53 19.61 5.56
N ILE A 151 2.62 19.07 6.37
CA ILE A 151 1.47 18.31 5.90
C ILE A 151 0.25 19.20 5.97
N LEU A 152 -0.63 19.09 4.93
CA LEU A 152 -1.90 19.81 4.87
C LEU A 152 -3.04 18.80 4.94
N GLY A 153 -3.99 19.05 5.82
CA GLY A 153 -5.29 18.40 5.88
C GLY A 153 -6.38 19.37 5.46
N LEU A 154 -7.60 18.84 5.21
CA LEU A 154 -8.80 19.61 4.89
C LEU A 154 -9.99 19.02 5.65
N ILE A 155 -10.59 19.80 6.54
CA ILE A 155 -11.79 19.42 7.29
C ILE A 155 -12.89 20.43 6.97
N GLY A 156 -13.93 20.00 6.27
CA GLY A 156 -14.85 20.93 5.63
C GLY A 156 -14.13 21.79 4.60
N ASP A 157 -14.15 23.12 4.80
CA ASP A 157 -13.42 24.10 3.95
C ASP A 157 -12.16 24.66 4.65
N GLU A 158 -11.79 24.16 5.83
CA GLU A 158 -10.66 24.63 6.61
C GLU A 158 -9.40 23.81 6.33
N VAL A 159 -8.32 24.51 5.97
CA VAL A 159 -7.00 23.91 5.78
C VAL A 159 -6.28 23.79 7.12
N ILE A 160 -5.91 22.58 7.50
CA ILE A 160 -5.21 22.28 8.75
C ILE A 160 -3.74 22.00 8.44
N ILE A 161 -2.85 22.73 9.11
CA ILE A 161 -1.40 22.52 9.01
C ILE A 161 -0.96 21.45 10.00
N ASN A 162 -0.25 20.43 9.53
CA ASN A 162 0.21 19.29 10.32
C ASN A 162 -0.91 18.68 11.19
N PRO A 163 -1.97 18.12 10.60
CA PRO A 163 -3.12 17.61 11.34
C PRO A 163 -2.73 16.52 12.34
N THR A 164 -3.37 16.51 13.52
CA THR A 164 -3.26 15.44 14.53
C THR A 164 -3.82 14.13 13.98
N GLU A 165 -3.62 13.00 14.68
CA GLU A 165 -4.17 11.69 14.26
C GLU A 165 -5.69 11.77 14.06
N SER A 166 -6.43 12.28 15.03
CA SER A 166 -7.90 12.44 14.94
C SER A 166 -8.36 13.41 13.84
N GLN A 167 -7.56 14.41 13.50
CA GLN A 167 -7.84 15.32 12.37
C GLN A 167 -7.53 14.66 11.03
N ARG A 168 -6.52 13.78 10.94
CA ARG A 168 -6.23 13.02 9.72
C ARG A 168 -7.37 12.07 9.35
N GLU A 169 -7.97 11.40 10.33
CA GLU A 169 -9.15 10.54 10.12
C GLU A 169 -10.35 11.28 9.52
N GLN A 170 -10.52 12.55 9.87
CA GLN A 170 -11.61 13.40 9.37
C GLN A 170 -11.26 14.16 8.09
N SER A 171 -9.99 14.16 7.72
CA SER A 171 -9.48 14.97 6.62
C SER A 171 -9.83 14.41 5.24
N GLN A 172 -10.25 15.28 4.34
CA GLN A 172 -10.51 14.95 2.94
C GLN A 172 -9.25 14.89 2.08
N MET A 173 -8.09 15.28 2.62
CA MET A 173 -6.81 15.18 1.90
C MET A 173 -5.64 15.04 2.87
N TYR A 174 -4.55 14.51 2.33
CA TYR A 174 -3.23 14.46 2.96
C TYR A 174 -2.21 14.94 1.93
N VAL A 175 -1.70 16.16 2.11
CA VAL A 175 -0.74 16.77 1.17
C VAL A 175 0.57 17.04 1.90
N THR A 176 1.64 16.38 1.51
CA THR A 176 3.00 16.72 1.94
C THR A 176 3.56 17.77 0.98
N LEU A 177 3.92 18.91 1.51
CA LEU A 177 4.43 20.07 0.79
C LEU A 177 5.82 20.45 1.30
N ALA A 178 6.76 20.72 0.38
CA ALA A 178 8.07 21.26 0.72
C ALA A 178 8.47 22.39 -0.23
N GLY A 179 9.25 23.32 0.29
CA GLY A 179 9.74 24.46 -0.49
C GLY A 179 10.85 25.24 0.20
N THR A 180 11.42 26.15 -0.55
CA THR A 180 12.29 27.22 -0.07
C THR A 180 11.43 28.42 0.39
N ASP A 181 12.06 29.54 0.72
CA ASP A 181 11.37 30.81 0.96
C ASP A 181 10.76 31.42 -0.31
N LYS A 182 11.13 30.92 -1.51
CA LYS A 182 10.73 31.49 -2.81
C LYS A 182 9.85 30.57 -3.62
N LYS A 183 10.11 29.25 -3.62
CA LYS A 183 9.54 28.29 -4.57
C LYS A 183 9.15 26.98 -3.86
N ILE A 184 8.17 26.29 -4.42
CA ILE A 184 7.74 24.95 -3.99
C ILE A 184 8.60 23.91 -4.68
N CYS A 185 9.26 23.04 -3.89
CA CYS A 185 10.18 22.00 -4.41
C CYS A 185 9.53 20.65 -4.55
N MET A 186 8.49 20.36 -3.76
CA MET A 186 7.85 19.03 -3.74
C MET A 186 6.39 19.15 -3.31
N VAL A 187 5.52 18.42 -4.02
CA VAL A 187 4.11 18.19 -3.67
C VAL A 187 3.81 16.71 -3.83
N GLU A 188 3.30 16.08 -2.79
CA GLU A 188 2.74 14.74 -2.85
C GLU A 188 1.40 14.71 -2.11
N ALA A 189 0.33 14.28 -2.78
CA ALA A 189 -1.01 14.31 -2.22
C ALA A 189 -1.80 13.03 -2.44
N GLY A 190 -2.62 12.69 -1.45
CA GLY A 190 -3.79 11.85 -1.57
C GLY A 190 -5.01 12.67 -1.17
N ALA A 191 -6.14 12.55 -1.89
CA ALA A 191 -7.32 13.35 -1.63
C ALA A 191 -8.61 12.63 -2.02
N ASN A 192 -9.69 12.92 -1.31
CA ASN A 192 -11.02 12.37 -1.54
C ASN A 192 -11.78 13.27 -2.54
N GLU A 193 -11.34 13.25 -3.81
CA GLU A 193 -11.96 14.02 -4.91
C GLU A 193 -12.01 15.54 -4.63
N VAL A 194 -10.92 16.09 -4.06
CA VAL A 194 -10.84 17.51 -3.72
C VAL A 194 -10.77 18.36 -5.00
N ASN A 195 -11.52 19.45 -5.04
CA ASN A 195 -11.54 20.39 -6.15
C ASN A 195 -10.17 21.03 -6.39
N ASP A 196 -9.79 21.20 -7.66
CA ASP A 196 -8.48 21.75 -8.08
C ASP A 196 -8.19 23.13 -7.45
N GLN A 197 -9.19 23.99 -7.33
CA GLN A 197 -9.02 25.34 -6.79
C GLN A 197 -8.80 25.33 -5.27
N LEU A 198 -9.52 24.47 -4.55
CA LEU A 198 -9.34 24.29 -3.11
C LEU A 198 -7.98 23.67 -2.80
N MET A 199 -7.54 22.70 -3.62
CA MET A 199 -6.20 22.13 -3.52
C MET A 199 -5.12 23.19 -3.71
N LEU A 200 -5.26 24.07 -4.70
CA LEU A 200 -4.32 25.18 -4.93
C LEU A 200 -4.27 26.14 -3.75
N SER A 201 -5.44 26.53 -3.22
CA SER A 201 -5.52 27.41 -2.04
C SER A 201 -4.87 26.80 -0.79
N ALA A 202 -5.00 25.48 -0.63
CA ALA A 202 -4.34 24.77 0.46
C ALA A 202 -2.81 24.77 0.29
N ILE A 203 -2.31 24.56 -0.92
CA ILE A 203 -0.88 24.63 -1.23
C ILE A 203 -0.33 26.04 -0.94
N GLU A 204 -1.06 27.11 -1.31
CA GLU A 204 -0.68 28.49 -1.00
C GLU A 204 -0.61 28.78 0.50
N ALA A 205 -1.59 28.30 1.26
CA ALA A 205 -1.58 28.43 2.73
C ALA A 205 -0.41 27.69 3.36
N GLY A 206 -0.13 26.45 2.94
CA GLY A 206 1.02 25.68 3.40
C GLY A 206 2.36 26.33 3.04
N PHE A 207 2.45 26.88 1.84
CA PHE A 207 3.67 27.58 1.39
C PHE A 207 3.98 28.82 2.23
N THR A 208 2.97 29.50 2.76
CA THR A 208 3.16 30.63 3.69
C THR A 208 3.84 30.16 4.98
N VAL A 209 3.40 29.04 5.56
CA VAL A 209 4.01 28.45 6.76
C VAL A 209 5.45 27.97 6.48
N ILE A 210 5.70 27.42 5.30
CA ILE A 210 7.05 27.00 4.88
C ILE A 210 8.02 28.18 4.85
N LYS A 211 7.62 29.36 4.36
CA LYS A 211 8.48 30.56 4.36
C LYS A 211 8.92 30.96 5.75
N ASP A 212 8.00 30.94 6.71
CA ASP A 212 8.31 31.27 8.11
C ASP A 212 9.28 30.23 8.72
N LEU A 213 9.04 28.95 8.48
CA LEU A 213 9.90 27.85 8.92
C LEU A 213 11.30 27.95 8.31
N VAL A 214 11.42 28.27 7.02
CA VAL A 214 12.70 28.51 6.34
C VAL A 214 13.41 29.72 6.93
N GLY A 215 12.69 30.77 7.32
CA GLY A 215 13.22 31.91 8.04
C GLY A 215 13.87 31.52 9.37
N PHE A 216 13.22 30.64 10.14
CA PHE A 216 13.79 30.08 11.38
C PHE A 216 15.03 29.23 11.09
N ILE A 217 15.02 28.33 10.09
CA ILE A 217 16.19 27.51 9.72
C ILE A 217 17.37 28.39 9.29
N ASN A 218 17.12 29.44 8.52
CA ASN A 218 18.13 30.42 8.14
C ASN A 218 18.77 31.12 9.38
N GLY A 219 17.99 31.30 10.46
CA GLY A 219 18.52 31.75 11.75
C GLY A 219 19.55 30.79 12.33
N ILE A 220 19.24 29.48 12.32
CA ILE A 220 20.17 28.42 12.77
C ILE A 220 21.43 28.40 11.91
N VAL A 221 21.28 28.45 10.58
CA VAL A 221 22.44 28.43 9.65
C VAL A 221 23.37 29.60 9.85
N ARG A 222 22.85 30.81 10.10
CA ARG A 222 23.68 31.99 10.41
C ARG A 222 24.50 31.83 11.70
N GLU A 223 24.00 31.05 12.66
CA GLU A 223 24.67 30.90 13.96
C GLU A 223 25.68 29.75 14.00
N ILE A 224 25.40 28.63 13.27
CA ILE A 224 26.22 27.41 13.35
C ILE A 224 26.64 26.83 11.99
N GLY A 225 26.24 27.44 10.89
CA GLY A 225 26.59 26.97 9.55
C GLY A 225 28.10 26.97 9.32
N LYS A 226 28.56 25.99 8.54
CA LYS A 226 29.96 25.86 8.10
C LYS A 226 30.13 26.44 6.70
N ASP A 227 31.33 26.88 6.37
CA ASP A 227 31.70 27.23 4.99
C ASP A 227 31.60 25.98 4.12
N LYS A 228 31.07 26.15 2.91
CA LYS A 228 30.87 25.05 1.96
C LYS A 228 32.20 24.64 1.35
N PHE A 229 32.47 23.32 1.26
CA PHE A 229 33.70 22.84 0.62
C PHE A 229 33.69 23.09 -0.88
N SER A 230 34.89 23.33 -1.43
CA SER A 230 35.07 23.40 -2.89
C SER A 230 35.20 21.98 -3.45
N TYR A 231 34.56 21.73 -4.61
CA TYR A 231 34.60 20.44 -5.30
C TYR A 231 35.08 20.63 -6.75
N GLU A 232 35.51 19.52 -7.34
CA GLU A 232 35.89 19.51 -8.76
C GLU A 232 34.62 19.44 -9.62
N SER A 233 34.39 20.50 -10.40
CA SER A 233 33.22 20.60 -11.29
C SER A 233 33.33 19.59 -12.44
N SER A 234 32.26 18.83 -12.70
CA SER A 234 32.17 17.93 -13.85
C SER A 234 31.73 18.62 -15.15
N ASN A 235 31.61 19.96 -15.15
CA ASN A 235 31.16 20.70 -16.32
C ASN A 235 32.12 20.49 -17.52
N ILE A 236 31.53 20.34 -18.70
CA ILE A 236 32.24 20.28 -19.97
C ILE A 236 32.89 21.63 -20.26
N PRO A 237 34.16 21.69 -20.70
CA PRO A 237 34.75 22.95 -21.17
C PRO A 237 33.91 23.59 -22.27
N GLU A 238 33.62 24.87 -22.15
CA GLU A 238 32.73 25.58 -23.07
C GLU A 238 33.20 25.50 -24.53
N GLU A 239 34.51 25.55 -24.77
CA GLU A 239 35.11 25.46 -26.14
C GLU A 239 34.80 24.11 -26.78
N ILE A 240 34.89 23.02 -26.02
CA ILE A 240 34.59 21.66 -26.50
C ILE A 240 33.11 21.51 -26.82
N PHE A 241 32.24 22.01 -25.94
CA PHE A 241 30.81 21.98 -26.21
C PHE A 241 30.42 22.84 -27.40
N ALA A 242 30.99 24.02 -27.52
CA ALA A 242 30.77 24.90 -28.69
C ALA A 242 31.18 24.23 -30.01
N THR A 243 32.32 23.54 -30.03
CA THR A 243 32.82 22.76 -31.18
C THR A 243 31.82 21.66 -31.58
N ILE A 244 31.40 20.82 -30.61
CA ILE A 244 30.43 19.75 -30.85
C ILE A 244 29.09 20.31 -31.29
N LYS A 245 28.62 21.40 -30.70
CA LYS A 245 27.39 22.08 -31.08
C LYS A 245 27.46 22.59 -32.51
N ALA A 246 28.56 23.24 -32.92
CA ALA A 246 28.73 23.74 -34.29
C ALA A 246 28.74 22.59 -35.32
N PHE A 247 29.31 21.41 -34.95
CA PHE A 247 29.38 20.27 -35.85
C PHE A 247 28.07 19.51 -35.98
N ALA A 248 27.30 19.36 -34.89
CA ALA A 248 26.21 18.36 -34.80
C ALA A 248 24.81 18.98 -34.57
N TRP A 249 24.66 20.31 -34.44
CA TRP A 249 23.37 20.96 -34.11
C TRP A 249 22.27 20.64 -35.11
N ASP A 250 22.52 20.83 -36.42
CA ASP A 250 21.50 20.63 -37.45
C ASP A 250 21.13 19.16 -37.65
N ASP A 251 22.11 18.25 -37.48
CA ASP A 251 21.87 16.83 -37.57
C ASP A 251 21.12 16.35 -36.33
N MET A 252 21.41 16.87 -35.12
CA MET A 252 20.66 16.58 -33.91
C MET A 252 19.21 17.06 -34.00
N ARG A 253 18.97 18.24 -34.56
CA ARG A 253 17.62 18.76 -34.82
C ARG A 253 16.76 17.77 -35.63
N LYS A 254 17.37 17.14 -36.65
CA LYS A 254 16.68 16.13 -37.46
C LYS A 254 16.49 14.80 -36.72
N ALA A 255 17.52 14.38 -35.99
CA ALA A 255 17.54 13.09 -35.30
C ALA A 255 16.52 12.99 -34.18
N VAL A 256 16.18 14.09 -33.49
CA VAL A 256 15.22 14.06 -32.37
C VAL A 256 13.75 14.09 -32.81
N LEU A 257 13.46 14.52 -34.07
CA LEU A 257 12.08 14.62 -34.57
C LEU A 257 11.59 13.25 -35.06
N SER A 258 10.99 12.50 -34.17
CA SER A 258 10.33 11.22 -34.48
C SER A 258 9.28 10.90 -33.40
N ASP A 259 8.14 10.35 -33.81
CA ASP A 259 7.11 9.78 -32.94
C ASP A 259 7.51 8.39 -32.41
N ASP A 260 8.43 7.70 -33.11
CA ASP A 260 8.97 6.41 -32.69
C ASP A 260 10.28 6.58 -31.90
N LYS A 261 10.26 6.11 -30.64
CA LYS A 261 11.41 6.13 -29.74
C LYS A 261 12.60 5.37 -30.33
N SER A 262 12.38 4.18 -30.91
CA SER A 262 13.47 3.34 -31.42
C SER A 262 14.17 3.97 -32.60
N VAL A 263 13.41 4.57 -33.53
CA VAL A 263 13.96 5.31 -34.69
C VAL A 263 14.78 6.50 -34.22
N ARG A 264 14.27 7.26 -33.27
CA ARG A 264 15.00 8.41 -32.69
C ARG A 264 16.29 7.98 -32.01
N ASP A 265 16.24 6.94 -31.17
CA ASP A 265 17.42 6.44 -30.44
C ASP A 265 18.51 5.93 -31.42
N GLU A 266 18.13 5.26 -32.53
CA GLU A 266 19.03 4.83 -33.59
C GLU A 266 19.68 6.04 -34.30
N GLN A 267 18.91 7.06 -34.65
CA GLN A 267 19.41 8.27 -35.33
C GLN A 267 20.37 9.05 -34.43
N VAL A 268 20.06 9.22 -33.15
CA VAL A 268 20.93 9.88 -32.16
C VAL A 268 22.19 9.05 -31.93
N GLY A 269 22.09 7.72 -31.90
CA GLY A 269 23.23 6.81 -31.79
C GLY A 269 24.19 6.96 -32.98
N ALA A 270 23.67 6.92 -34.21
CA ALA A 270 24.48 7.12 -35.42
C ALA A 270 25.16 8.49 -35.46
N LEU A 271 24.47 9.55 -34.99
CA LEU A 271 25.06 10.88 -34.86
C LEU A 271 26.16 10.91 -33.79
N THR A 272 25.98 10.20 -32.69
CA THR A 272 26.99 10.10 -31.63
C THR A 272 28.27 9.44 -32.14
N ASP A 273 28.16 8.37 -32.95
CA ASP A 273 29.33 7.71 -33.57
C ASP A 273 30.05 8.65 -34.57
N LYS A 274 29.30 9.46 -35.33
CA LYS A 274 29.85 10.47 -36.22
C LYS A 274 30.62 11.57 -35.47
N VAL A 275 30.07 12.06 -34.34
CA VAL A 275 30.73 13.04 -33.47
C VAL A 275 31.98 12.45 -32.83
N LYS A 276 31.91 11.17 -32.39
CA LYS A 276 33.04 10.45 -31.84
C LYS A 276 34.22 10.41 -32.82
N ALA A 277 33.98 9.97 -34.06
CA ALA A 277 35.00 9.94 -35.10
C ALA A 277 35.60 11.32 -35.35
N TYR A 278 34.78 12.38 -35.41
CA TYR A 278 35.26 13.75 -35.56
C TYR A 278 36.16 14.19 -34.39
N LEU A 279 35.81 13.85 -33.13
CA LEU A 279 36.64 14.17 -31.96
C LEU A 279 37.94 13.37 -31.95
N GLU A 280 37.91 12.07 -32.27
CA GLU A 280 39.11 11.22 -32.34
C GLU A 280 40.15 11.76 -33.36
N GLU A 281 39.67 12.33 -34.47
CA GLU A 281 40.54 12.90 -35.51
C GLU A 281 41.07 14.28 -35.13
N ASN A 282 40.24 15.18 -34.58
CA ASN A 282 40.58 16.59 -34.44
C ASN A 282 40.85 17.02 -32.99
N TYR A 283 40.29 16.30 -31.97
CA TYR A 283 40.34 16.64 -30.54
C TYR A 283 40.43 15.38 -29.65
N PRO A 284 41.48 14.53 -29.80
CA PRO A 284 41.54 13.21 -29.16
C PRO A 284 41.43 13.25 -27.63
N ASP A 285 41.95 14.29 -26.98
CA ASP A 285 41.90 14.47 -25.53
C ASP A 285 40.48 14.81 -25.01
N SER A 286 39.56 15.14 -25.92
CA SER A 286 38.20 15.58 -25.60
C SER A 286 37.15 14.48 -25.76
N VAL A 287 37.53 13.27 -26.16
CA VAL A 287 36.60 12.15 -26.39
C VAL A 287 35.89 11.75 -25.09
N SER A 288 36.51 11.93 -23.92
CA SER A 288 35.91 11.68 -22.61
C SER A 288 34.65 12.51 -22.33
N TYR A 289 34.50 13.69 -22.98
CA TYR A 289 33.33 14.57 -22.84
C TYR A 289 32.20 14.23 -23.81
N LEU A 290 32.35 13.24 -24.69
CA LEU A 290 31.38 12.94 -25.78
C LEU A 290 29.97 12.69 -25.20
N GLY A 291 29.85 11.78 -24.26
CA GLY A 291 28.54 11.35 -23.74
C GLY A 291 27.74 12.51 -23.12
N GLU A 292 28.38 13.25 -22.23
CA GLU A 292 27.74 14.40 -21.57
C GLU A 292 27.47 15.56 -22.55
N SER A 293 28.37 15.79 -23.55
CA SER A 293 28.14 16.78 -24.59
C SER A 293 26.97 16.45 -25.49
N MET A 294 26.82 15.20 -25.90
CA MET A 294 25.68 14.75 -26.72
C MET A 294 24.36 14.85 -25.91
N TYR A 295 24.37 14.48 -24.62
CA TYR A 295 23.22 14.69 -23.76
C TYR A 295 22.82 16.17 -23.65
N LYS A 296 23.78 17.06 -23.38
CA LYS A 296 23.57 18.52 -23.30
C LYS A 296 23.10 19.11 -24.63
N LEU A 297 23.64 18.64 -25.76
CA LEU A 297 23.23 19.05 -27.08
C LEU A 297 21.77 18.64 -27.37
N GLN A 298 21.43 17.37 -27.11
CA GLN A 298 20.08 16.85 -27.29
C GLN A 298 19.06 17.60 -26.41
N LYS A 299 19.41 17.84 -25.13
CA LYS A 299 18.60 18.65 -24.22
C LYS A 299 18.33 20.05 -24.80
N LYS A 300 19.37 20.74 -25.27
CA LYS A 300 19.21 22.10 -25.84
C LYS A 300 18.35 22.11 -27.10
N VAL A 301 18.47 21.12 -27.95
CA VAL A 301 17.67 21.02 -29.20
C VAL A 301 16.20 20.73 -28.87
N VAL A 302 15.90 19.81 -27.98
CA VAL A 302 14.52 19.47 -27.58
C VAL A 302 13.84 20.67 -26.90
N ARG A 303 14.56 21.37 -26.01
CA ARG A 303 14.05 22.57 -25.35
C ARG A 303 13.81 23.73 -26.36
N ASP A 304 14.68 23.89 -27.34
CA ASP A 304 14.54 24.88 -28.40
C ASP A 304 13.27 24.63 -29.23
N TYR A 305 13.00 23.39 -29.62
CA TYR A 305 11.76 23.04 -30.34
C TYR A 305 10.51 23.33 -29.48
N LEU A 306 10.48 22.89 -28.22
CA LEU A 306 9.35 23.10 -27.36
C LEU A 306 9.10 24.58 -27.05
N PHE A 307 10.15 25.30 -26.69
CA PHE A 307 10.03 26.65 -26.16
C PHE A 307 9.90 27.73 -27.23
N ARG A 308 10.71 27.66 -28.30
CA ARG A 308 10.72 28.69 -29.36
C ARG A 308 9.77 28.40 -30.51
N GLU A 309 9.67 27.14 -30.91
CA GLU A 309 8.88 26.75 -32.07
C GLU A 309 7.50 26.22 -31.68
N HIS A 310 7.27 25.94 -30.38
CA HIS A 310 6.06 25.31 -29.88
C HIS A 310 5.74 23.98 -30.56
N VAL A 311 6.78 23.26 -30.99
CA VAL A 311 6.70 21.97 -31.67
C VAL A 311 7.22 20.88 -30.71
N ARG A 312 6.49 19.81 -30.60
CA ARG A 312 6.93 18.61 -29.86
C ARG A 312 7.71 17.69 -30.79
N VAL A 313 8.57 16.85 -30.21
CA VAL A 313 9.41 15.93 -31.01
C VAL A 313 8.61 14.91 -31.83
N ASP A 314 7.35 14.66 -31.48
CA ASP A 314 6.40 13.83 -32.22
C ASP A 314 5.37 14.63 -33.03
N GLY A 315 5.56 15.95 -33.15
CA GLY A 315 4.71 16.84 -33.93
C GLY A 315 3.37 17.24 -33.35
N ARG A 316 3.06 16.76 -32.09
CA ARG A 316 1.79 17.10 -31.41
C ARG A 316 1.77 18.57 -30.95
N PRO A 317 0.58 19.20 -30.91
CA PRO A 317 0.36 20.43 -30.14
C PRO A 317 0.64 20.21 -28.65
N LEU A 318 0.94 21.30 -27.92
CA LEU A 318 1.32 21.27 -26.52
C LEU A 318 0.20 20.75 -25.58
N ASP A 319 -1.06 20.92 -25.99
CA ASP A 319 -2.24 20.57 -25.22
C ASP A 319 -2.90 19.25 -25.67
N LYS A 320 -2.22 18.43 -26.47
CA LYS A 320 -2.75 17.16 -26.99
C LYS A 320 -2.09 15.95 -26.35
N ILE A 321 -2.94 14.96 -26.05
CA ILE A 321 -2.54 13.64 -25.57
C ILE A 321 -2.12 12.76 -26.76
N ARG A 322 -1.17 11.85 -26.54
CA ARG A 322 -0.80 10.80 -27.50
C ARG A 322 -2.02 9.92 -27.84
N PRO A 323 -2.04 9.20 -28.97
CA PRO A 323 -3.13 8.27 -29.29
C PRO A 323 -3.43 7.33 -28.13
N LEU A 324 -4.72 7.17 -27.82
CA LEU A 324 -5.22 6.42 -26.66
C LEU A 324 -6.00 5.19 -27.10
N SER A 325 -5.85 4.08 -26.39
CA SER A 325 -6.73 2.91 -26.48
C SER A 325 -6.89 2.21 -25.13
N ALA A 326 -7.99 1.50 -24.96
CA ALA A 326 -8.30 0.73 -23.75
C ALA A 326 -9.05 -0.54 -24.11
N ASP A 327 -8.74 -1.64 -23.38
CA ASP A 327 -9.41 -2.93 -23.51
C ASP A 327 -9.60 -3.57 -22.12
N VAL A 328 -10.64 -4.40 -21.98
CA VAL A 328 -10.94 -5.16 -20.75
C VAL A 328 -11.21 -6.63 -21.06
N GLY A 329 -11.17 -7.49 -20.05
CA GLY A 329 -11.53 -8.91 -20.21
C GLY A 329 -10.51 -9.75 -20.99
N LEU A 330 -9.23 -9.37 -20.99
CA LEU A 330 -8.18 -9.99 -21.82
C LEU A 330 -7.72 -11.36 -21.33
N LEU A 331 -7.74 -11.63 -20.05
CA LEU A 331 -7.19 -12.84 -19.44
C LEU A 331 -8.31 -13.71 -18.86
N PRO A 332 -8.47 -14.98 -19.28
CA PRO A 332 -9.68 -15.75 -19.01
C PRO A 332 -9.82 -16.25 -17.56
N ARG A 333 -8.76 -16.28 -16.76
CA ARG A 333 -8.78 -16.86 -15.40
C ARG A 333 -8.64 -15.84 -14.28
N VAL A 334 -8.26 -14.62 -14.58
CA VAL A 334 -8.18 -13.53 -13.60
C VAL A 334 -9.57 -12.96 -13.31
N HIS A 335 -9.71 -12.19 -12.23
CA HIS A 335 -11.02 -11.69 -11.83
C HIS A 335 -11.43 -10.46 -12.63
N GLY A 336 -10.46 -9.61 -13.00
CA GLY A 336 -10.64 -8.49 -13.93
C GLY A 336 -9.32 -8.09 -14.56
N THR A 337 -9.36 -7.49 -15.75
CA THR A 337 -8.20 -7.00 -16.49
C THR A 337 -8.51 -5.69 -17.18
N GLY A 338 -7.52 -4.78 -17.17
CA GLY A 338 -7.53 -3.56 -17.96
C GLY A 338 -6.21 -3.39 -18.71
N LEU A 339 -6.28 -3.18 -20.01
CA LEU A 339 -5.15 -2.74 -20.82
C LEU A 339 -5.38 -1.29 -21.18
N PHE A 340 -4.40 -0.45 -20.88
CA PHE A 340 -4.42 0.95 -21.27
C PHE A 340 -3.16 1.28 -22.05
N GLN A 341 -3.32 1.96 -23.18
CA GLN A 341 -2.22 2.39 -24.01
C GLN A 341 -2.33 3.88 -24.32
N ARG A 342 -1.19 4.57 -24.24
CA ARG A 342 -1.02 5.98 -24.59
C ARG A 342 0.25 6.14 -25.41
N GLY A 343 0.11 6.20 -26.74
CA GLY A 343 1.22 6.13 -27.67
C GLY A 343 2.06 4.87 -27.42
N GLN A 344 3.36 5.03 -27.19
CA GLN A 344 4.30 3.95 -26.85
C GLN A 344 4.42 3.70 -25.33
N THR A 345 3.36 3.96 -24.59
CA THR A 345 3.25 3.55 -23.17
C THR A 345 2.06 2.61 -23.03
N GLN A 346 2.28 1.36 -22.60
CA GLN A 346 1.25 0.32 -22.50
C GLN A 346 1.34 -0.36 -21.16
N VAL A 347 0.20 -0.47 -20.47
CA VAL A 347 0.07 -1.05 -19.13
C VAL A 347 -1.07 -2.07 -19.11
N LEU A 348 -0.76 -3.29 -18.69
CA LEU A 348 -1.75 -4.33 -18.39
C LEU A 348 -1.90 -4.43 -16.88
N THR A 349 -3.11 -4.19 -16.38
CA THR A 349 -3.42 -4.38 -14.96
C THR A 349 -4.37 -5.55 -14.77
N THR A 350 -4.07 -6.39 -13.78
CA THR A 350 -4.95 -7.48 -13.32
C THR A 350 -5.55 -7.12 -11.97
N CYS A 351 -6.80 -7.52 -11.73
CA CYS A 351 -7.46 -7.41 -10.43
C CYS A 351 -7.74 -8.80 -9.87
N THR A 352 -7.43 -9.01 -8.60
CA THR A 352 -7.73 -10.22 -7.84
C THR A 352 -8.52 -9.84 -6.60
N LEU A 353 -9.65 -10.51 -6.40
CA LEU A 353 -10.51 -10.40 -5.23
C LEU A 353 -10.30 -11.59 -4.31
N ALA A 354 -10.24 -11.35 -3.02
CA ALA A 354 -10.00 -12.38 -2.00
C ALA A 354 -10.79 -12.05 -0.73
N PRO A 355 -10.98 -13.00 0.20
CA PRO A 355 -11.53 -12.72 1.53
C PRO A 355 -10.72 -11.66 2.28
N LEU A 356 -11.36 -10.95 3.23
CA LEU A 356 -10.72 -9.89 4.06
C LEU A 356 -9.50 -10.40 4.83
N SER A 357 -9.49 -11.65 5.28
CA SER A 357 -8.34 -12.30 5.93
C SER A 357 -7.06 -12.34 5.06
N MET A 358 -7.18 -12.08 3.76
CA MET A 358 -6.05 -11.94 2.84
C MET A 358 -5.53 -10.50 2.71
N SER A 359 -6.06 -9.56 3.51
CA SER A 359 -5.52 -8.21 3.60
C SER A 359 -4.06 -8.23 4.05
N GLN A 360 -3.28 -7.27 3.59
CA GLN A 360 -1.87 -7.17 3.98
C GLN A 360 -1.78 -6.73 5.44
N THR A 361 -1.04 -7.49 6.26
CA THR A 361 -0.70 -7.08 7.63
C THR A 361 0.45 -6.07 7.58
N ILE A 362 0.30 -4.96 8.31
CA ILE A 362 1.29 -3.89 8.43
C ILE A 362 1.92 -3.99 9.83
N ASP A 363 3.25 -4.17 9.88
CA ASP A 363 4.04 -4.13 11.13
C ASP A 363 4.86 -2.83 11.13
N GLY A 364 4.17 -1.70 11.25
CA GLY A 364 4.72 -0.35 11.19
C GLY A 364 4.71 0.40 12.52
N LEU A 365 5.04 1.69 12.47
CA LEU A 365 5.00 2.61 13.62
C LEU A 365 3.63 3.28 13.78
N ASP A 366 2.79 3.23 12.75
CA ASP A 366 1.44 3.79 12.77
C ASP A 366 0.45 2.91 13.52
N SER A 367 -0.77 3.44 13.69
CA SER A 367 -1.92 2.74 14.28
C SER A 367 -2.57 1.74 13.30
N GLU A 368 -2.31 1.86 12.00
CA GLU A 368 -2.90 1.01 10.97
C GLU A 368 -2.22 -0.36 10.93
N ASP A 369 -3.01 -1.43 11.14
CA ASP A 369 -2.52 -2.81 11.22
C ASP A 369 -2.71 -3.59 9.91
N THR A 370 -3.63 -3.19 9.06
CA THR A 370 -3.99 -3.91 7.83
C THR A 370 -4.26 -2.98 6.66
N LYS A 371 -3.97 -3.47 5.47
CA LYS A 371 -4.25 -2.79 4.20
C LYS A 371 -5.08 -3.70 3.30
N ARG A 372 -6.34 -3.33 3.05
CA ARG A 372 -7.30 -4.10 2.24
C ARG A 372 -7.06 -3.97 0.75
N TYR A 373 -6.72 -2.79 0.27
CA TYR A 373 -6.39 -2.53 -1.12
C TYR A 373 -4.89 -2.48 -1.32
N MET A 374 -4.39 -3.26 -2.26
CA MET A 374 -2.97 -3.37 -2.59
C MET A 374 -2.78 -3.12 -4.08
N HIS A 375 -1.88 -2.23 -4.43
CA HIS A 375 -1.48 -2.02 -5.82
C HIS A 375 0.01 -2.29 -6.00
N HIS A 376 0.35 -3.26 -6.84
CA HIS A 376 1.73 -3.60 -7.19
C HIS A 376 2.05 -3.19 -8.62
N TYR A 377 3.30 -2.77 -8.85
CA TYR A 377 3.77 -2.25 -10.12
C TYR A 377 5.09 -2.92 -10.50
N ASN A 378 5.15 -3.46 -11.71
CA ASN A 378 6.32 -4.15 -12.24
C ASN A 378 6.81 -3.45 -13.51
N PHE A 379 8.13 -3.16 -13.54
CA PHE A 379 8.80 -2.50 -14.66
C PHE A 379 9.94 -3.36 -15.20
N PRO A 380 9.67 -4.36 -16.05
CA PRO A 380 10.68 -5.24 -16.61
C PRO A 380 11.51 -4.54 -17.70
N GLY A 381 12.76 -4.99 -17.91
CA GLY A 381 13.67 -4.40 -18.89
C GLY A 381 13.14 -4.35 -20.31
N TYR A 382 12.35 -5.38 -20.72
CA TYR A 382 11.77 -5.40 -22.06
C TYR A 382 10.83 -4.23 -22.35
N SER A 383 10.24 -3.61 -21.30
CA SER A 383 9.34 -2.46 -21.48
C SER A 383 10.04 -1.23 -22.09
N VAL A 384 11.33 -1.15 -21.97
CA VAL A 384 12.19 -0.11 -22.56
C VAL A 384 13.21 -0.65 -23.57
N GLY A 385 13.09 -1.94 -23.95
CA GLY A 385 13.99 -2.60 -24.89
C GLY A 385 15.34 -3.02 -24.30
N GLU A 386 15.48 -3.09 -22.96
CA GLU A 386 16.71 -3.46 -22.29
C GLU A 386 16.75 -4.96 -21.93
N ALA A 387 17.89 -5.61 -22.23
CA ALA A 387 18.16 -6.99 -21.83
C ALA A 387 18.60 -7.05 -20.38
N LYS A 388 17.64 -6.96 -19.46
CA LYS A 388 17.85 -7.06 -18.01
C LYS A 388 17.12 -8.29 -17.45
N SER A 389 17.77 -9.00 -16.52
CA SER A 389 17.10 -10.06 -15.75
C SER A 389 16.07 -9.47 -14.79
N ALA A 390 14.98 -10.23 -14.53
CA ALA A 390 14.00 -9.86 -13.53
C ALA A 390 14.66 -9.77 -12.13
N ARG A 391 14.36 -8.72 -11.39
CA ARG A 391 14.82 -8.46 -10.02
C ARG A 391 13.61 -8.13 -9.14
N SER A 392 13.81 -8.15 -7.83
CA SER A 392 12.81 -7.62 -6.89
C SER A 392 12.53 -6.14 -7.20
N PRO A 393 11.29 -5.66 -6.99
CA PRO A 393 10.95 -4.26 -7.19
C PRO A 393 11.89 -3.32 -6.42
N GLY A 394 12.39 -2.30 -7.10
CA GLY A 394 13.21 -1.25 -6.51
C GLY A 394 12.37 -0.11 -5.92
N ARG A 395 13.04 0.89 -5.36
CA ARG A 395 12.37 2.08 -4.75
C ARG A 395 11.45 2.82 -5.74
N ARG A 396 11.78 2.79 -7.07
CA ARG A 396 10.97 3.45 -8.11
C ARG A 396 9.66 2.71 -8.33
N GLU A 397 9.71 1.40 -8.48
CA GLU A 397 8.53 0.54 -8.67
C GLU A 397 7.58 0.62 -7.47
N ILE A 398 8.11 0.62 -6.25
CA ILE A 398 7.33 0.79 -5.02
C ILE A 398 6.64 2.16 -5.03
N GLY A 399 7.36 3.24 -5.36
CA GLY A 399 6.79 4.58 -5.45
C GLY A 399 5.69 4.74 -6.50
N HIS A 400 5.86 4.10 -7.67
CA HIS A 400 4.84 4.12 -8.74
C HIS A 400 3.60 3.30 -8.35
N GLY A 401 3.78 2.15 -7.69
CA GLY A 401 2.70 1.35 -7.15
C GLY A 401 1.87 2.13 -6.13
N ALA A 402 2.54 2.73 -5.15
CA ALA A 402 1.90 3.54 -4.10
C ALA A 402 1.15 4.77 -4.65
N LEU A 403 1.66 5.40 -5.72
CA LEU A 403 0.94 6.50 -6.37
C LEU A 403 -0.37 6.02 -6.99
N ALA A 404 -0.36 4.90 -7.71
CA ALA A 404 -1.56 4.34 -8.32
C ALA A 404 -2.54 3.83 -7.24
N GLU A 405 -2.05 3.22 -6.17
CA GLU A 405 -2.86 2.80 -5.01
C GLU A 405 -3.60 3.99 -4.39
N ARG A 406 -2.86 5.03 -4.03
CA ARG A 406 -3.41 6.27 -3.45
C ARG A 406 -4.45 6.93 -4.34
N SER A 407 -4.25 6.87 -5.66
CA SER A 407 -5.15 7.46 -6.64
C SER A 407 -6.54 6.80 -6.64
N LEU A 408 -6.64 5.52 -6.29
CA LEU A 408 -7.85 4.71 -6.42
C LEU A 408 -8.60 4.51 -5.10
N ILE A 409 -7.91 4.58 -3.96
CA ILE A 409 -8.52 4.43 -2.63
C ILE A 409 -9.81 5.26 -2.46
N PRO A 410 -9.87 6.55 -2.87
CA PRO A 410 -11.05 7.38 -2.64
C PRO A 410 -12.33 6.95 -3.36
N VAL A 411 -12.19 6.11 -4.38
CA VAL A 411 -13.34 5.64 -5.19
C VAL A 411 -13.72 4.20 -4.89
N LEU A 412 -12.96 3.49 -4.05
CA LEU A 412 -13.28 2.12 -3.67
C LEU A 412 -14.50 2.08 -2.73
N PRO A 413 -15.34 1.04 -2.82
CA PRO A 413 -16.44 0.81 -1.87
C PRO A 413 -15.88 0.50 -0.48
N ASP A 414 -16.65 0.70 0.58
CA ASP A 414 -16.29 0.30 1.94
C ASP A 414 -16.38 -1.22 2.16
N ASN A 415 -16.04 -1.68 3.37
CA ASN A 415 -16.06 -3.11 3.72
C ASN A 415 -17.48 -3.66 3.81
N GLU A 416 -18.47 -2.84 4.17
CA GLU A 416 -19.86 -3.28 4.31
C GLU A 416 -20.48 -3.51 2.94
N GLU A 417 -20.20 -2.62 1.99
CA GLU A 417 -20.71 -2.71 0.62
C GLU A 417 -20.00 -3.81 -0.18
N PHE A 418 -18.66 -3.94 -0.02
CA PHE A 418 -17.85 -4.87 -0.81
C PHE A 418 -16.75 -5.53 0.05
N PRO A 419 -17.07 -6.62 0.77
CA PRO A 419 -16.19 -7.22 1.80
C PRO A 419 -15.05 -8.06 1.20
N TYR A 420 -14.25 -7.47 0.31
CA TYR A 420 -13.10 -8.13 -0.32
C TYR A 420 -11.80 -7.41 -0.04
N ALA A 421 -10.74 -8.18 0.20
CA ALA A 421 -9.39 -7.73 -0.04
C ALA A 421 -9.19 -7.66 -1.57
N ILE A 422 -8.67 -6.52 -2.05
CA ILE A 422 -8.52 -6.21 -3.47
C ILE A 422 -7.02 -6.06 -3.77
N ARG A 423 -6.51 -6.82 -4.74
CA ARG A 423 -5.14 -6.67 -5.21
C ARG A 423 -5.12 -6.38 -6.70
N THR A 424 -4.57 -5.24 -7.09
CA THR A 424 -4.25 -4.92 -8.48
C THR A 424 -2.75 -5.05 -8.73
N VAL A 425 -2.38 -5.53 -9.91
CA VAL A 425 -0.97 -5.63 -10.35
C VAL A 425 -0.86 -5.07 -11.75
N SER A 426 -0.07 -4.00 -11.88
CA SER A 426 0.24 -3.36 -13.16
C SER A 426 1.55 -3.88 -13.72
N GLU A 427 1.49 -4.53 -14.88
CA GLU A 427 2.63 -4.97 -15.69
C GLU A 427 2.89 -3.94 -16.78
N ILE A 428 4.05 -3.33 -16.78
CA ILE A 428 4.43 -2.37 -17.82
C ILE A 428 4.95 -3.13 -19.03
N LEU A 429 4.17 -3.12 -20.11
CA LEU A 429 4.50 -3.83 -21.33
C LEU A 429 5.37 -2.98 -22.27
N MET A 430 5.15 -1.67 -22.28
CA MET A 430 5.92 -0.72 -23.08
C MET A 430 5.95 0.65 -22.38
N SER A 431 7.10 1.34 -22.40
CA SER A 431 7.30 2.61 -21.69
C SER A 431 7.98 3.67 -22.54
N ASN A 432 7.28 4.78 -22.74
CA ASN A 432 7.80 6.04 -23.27
C ASN A 432 7.22 7.23 -22.47
N GLY A 433 7.46 7.23 -21.15
CA GLY A 433 7.04 8.28 -20.22
C GLY A 433 5.67 8.07 -19.57
N SER A 434 5.58 8.53 -18.32
CA SER A 434 4.36 8.59 -17.48
C SER A 434 3.60 7.26 -17.31
N THR A 435 4.34 6.16 -17.05
CA THR A 435 3.77 4.81 -16.88
C THR A 435 2.92 4.67 -15.64
N SER A 436 3.25 5.39 -14.54
CA SER A 436 2.47 5.36 -13.30
C SER A 436 1.04 5.87 -13.53
N GLN A 437 0.88 6.91 -14.35
CA GLN A 437 -0.44 7.44 -14.71
C GLN A 437 -1.20 6.48 -15.65
N GLY A 438 -0.49 5.77 -16.53
CA GLY A 438 -1.05 4.66 -17.30
C GLY A 438 -1.55 3.53 -16.39
N SER A 439 -0.85 3.24 -15.28
CA SER A 439 -1.26 2.24 -14.29
C SER A 439 -2.56 2.63 -13.58
N VAL A 440 -2.78 3.91 -13.28
CA VAL A 440 -4.05 4.40 -12.71
C VAL A 440 -5.21 4.11 -13.66
N CYS A 441 -5.07 4.46 -14.94
CA CYS A 441 -6.10 4.23 -15.96
C CYS A 441 -6.38 2.72 -16.15
N ALA A 442 -5.33 1.91 -16.29
CA ALA A 442 -5.48 0.45 -16.45
C ALA A 442 -6.09 -0.21 -15.21
N SER A 443 -5.78 0.29 -14.00
CA SER A 443 -6.34 -0.24 -12.75
C SER A 443 -7.81 0.13 -12.59
N THR A 444 -8.22 1.33 -12.99
CA THR A 444 -9.65 1.70 -13.07
C THR A 444 -10.41 0.69 -13.94
N LEU A 445 -9.90 0.40 -15.13
CA LEU A 445 -10.49 -0.58 -16.04
C LEU A 445 -10.54 -1.99 -15.42
N ALA A 446 -9.45 -2.43 -14.78
CA ALA A 446 -9.36 -3.75 -14.16
C ALA A 446 -10.31 -3.91 -12.96
N LEU A 447 -10.50 -2.86 -12.14
CA LEU A 447 -11.46 -2.84 -11.05
C LEU A 447 -12.90 -2.92 -11.56
N MET A 448 -13.23 -2.14 -12.58
CA MET A 448 -14.57 -2.17 -13.21
C MET A 448 -14.85 -3.51 -13.90
N ASP A 449 -13.85 -4.09 -14.58
CA ASP A 449 -13.95 -5.41 -15.21
C ASP A 449 -14.08 -6.55 -14.18
N ALA A 450 -13.50 -6.38 -12.98
CA ALA A 450 -13.66 -7.31 -11.86
C ALA A 450 -15.03 -7.21 -11.17
N GLY A 451 -15.83 -6.20 -11.47
CA GLY A 451 -17.11 -5.94 -10.81
C GLY A 451 -16.98 -5.23 -9.45
N VAL A 452 -15.84 -4.57 -9.18
CA VAL A 452 -15.71 -3.71 -7.99
C VAL A 452 -16.55 -2.46 -8.20
N PRO A 453 -17.53 -2.16 -7.33
CA PRO A 453 -18.43 -1.02 -7.51
C PRO A 453 -17.75 0.29 -7.11
N ILE A 454 -16.73 0.70 -7.88
CA ILE A 454 -16.08 1.99 -7.66
C ILE A 454 -17.07 3.14 -7.87
N LYS A 455 -16.95 4.21 -7.07
CA LYS A 455 -17.84 5.38 -7.14
C LYS A 455 -17.88 6.00 -8.55
N ARG A 456 -16.72 6.13 -9.18
CA ARG A 456 -16.54 6.64 -10.55
C ARG A 456 -15.13 6.35 -11.08
N PRO A 457 -14.91 6.42 -12.41
CA PRO A 457 -13.60 6.19 -12.99
C PRO A 457 -12.57 7.24 -12.56
N VAL A 458 -11.32 6.79 -12.36
CA VAL A 458 -10.16 7.63 -12.12
C VAL A 458 -9.24 7.56 -13.34
N ALA A 459 -8.80 8.71 -13.82
CA ALA A 459 -7.75 8.80 -14.83
C ALA A 459 -6.54 9.57 -14.31
N GLY A 460 -5.37 9.14 -14.75
CA GLY A 460 -4.10 9.78 -14.44
C GLY A 460 -3.41 10.35 -15.69
N ILE A 461 -2.87 11.55 -15.56
CA ILE A 461 -2.09 12.22 -16.61
C ILE A 461 -0.96 13.05 -16.01
N SER A 462 0.03 13.37 -16.82
CA SER A 462 1.12 14.27 -16.43
C SER A 462 1.18 15.52 -17.30
N SER A 463 1.68 16.61 -16.73
CA SER A 463 2.12 17.78 -17.48
C SER A 463 3.60 18.04 -17.27
N GLY A 464 4.26 18.57 -18.30
CA GLY A 464 5.66 18.97 -18.30
C GLY A 464 5.81 20.48 -18.23
N LEU A 465 7.05 20.90 -17.97
CA LEU A 465 7.45 22.29 -17.87
C LEU A 465 8.78 22.50 -18.59
N ILE A 466 8.90 23.59 -19.29
CA ILE A 466 10.17 24.16 -19.72
C ILE A 466 10.22 25.61 -19.24
N VAL A 467 11.23 25.96 -18.47
CA VAL A 467 11.49 27.33 -18.01
C VAL A 467 12.59 27.95 -18.87
N ASN A 468 12.47 29.23 -19.25
CA ASN A 468 13.52 29.94 -19.94
C ASN A 468 14.76 30.11 -19.02
N GLU A 469 15.94 29.73 -19.52
CA GLU A 469 17.18 29.80 -18.72
C GLU A 469 17.58 31.27 -18.39
N GLU A 470 17.06 32.27 -19.14
CA GLU A 470 17.37 33.69 -18.96
C GLU A 470 16.30 34.46 -18.15
N ASP A 471 15.05 33.99 -18.16
CA ASP A 471 13.92 34.58 -17.40
C ASP A 471 12.99 33.50 -16.85
N GLU A 472 13.04 33.28 -15.57
CA GLU A 472 12.22 32.27 -14.89
C GLU A 472 10.69 32.53 -14.95
N ASN A 473 10.28 33.76 -15.30
CA ASN A 473 8.86 34.07 -15.48
C ASN A 473 8.34 33.70 -16.86
N ASP A 474 9.27 33.43 -17.80
CA ASP A 474 8.95 32.94 -19.11
C ASP A 474 9.06 31.42 -19.15
N PHE A 475 7.92 30.74 -19.13
CA PHE A 475 7.82 29.28 -19.03
C PHE A 475 6.70 28.74 -19.91
N LEU A 476 6.78 27.44 -20.19
CA LEU A 476 5.81 26.70 -20.99
C LEU A 476 5.37 25.44 -20.27
N VAL A 477 4.07 25.29 -20.03
CA VAL A 477 3.44 24.07 -19.51
C VAL A 477 2.80 23.32 -20.67
N PHE A 478 2.99 21.98 -20.71
CA PHE A 478 2.43 21.14 -21.79
C PHE A 478 1.93 19.79 -21.25
N MET A 479 0.97 19.18 -21.96
CA MET A 479 0.25 17.99 -21.52
C MET A 479 0.92 16.69 -22.01
N ASP A 480 0.80 15.61 -21.23
CA ASP A 480 1.20 14.26 -21.61
C ASP A 480 2.66 14.14 -22.04
N ILE A 481 3.57 14.26 -21.09
CA ILE A 481 5.01 14.14 -21.33
C ILE A 481 5.40 12.73 -21.79
N GLN A 482 6.24 12.67 -22.81
CA GLN A 482 6.90 11.44 -23.22
C GLN A 482 8.33 11.35 -22.65
N GLY A 483 8.99 10.18 -22.79
CA GLY A 483 10.27 9.91 -22.13
C GLY A 483 11.34 10.97 -22.35
N ILE A 484 11.55 11.43 -23.60
CA ILE A 484 12.56 12.46 -23.91
C ILE A 484 12.21 13.82 -23.30
N GLU A 485 10.92 14.14 -23.22
CA GLU A 485 10.43 15.37 -22.58
C GLU A 485 10.50 15.31 -21.06
N ASP A 486 10.33 14.11 -20.47
CA ASP A 486 10.64 13.89 -19.07
C ASP A 486 12.15 14.05 -18.80
N PHE A 487 13.02 13.50 -19.64
CA PHE A 487 14.46 13.63 -19.46
C PHE A 487 14.97 15.07 -19.54
N PHE A 488 14.47 15.87 -20.46
CA PHE A 488 14.99 17.23 -20.77
C PHE A 488 14.12 18.38 -20.29
N GLY A 489 12.91 18.07 -19.83
CA GLY A 489 12.03 19.04 -19.17
C GLY A 489 12.43 19.32 -17.73
N ASP A 490 11.76 20.29 -17.14
CA ASP A 490 12.04 20.81 -15.80
C ASP A 490 11.11 20.26 -14.74
N MET A 491 9.96 19.67 -15.12
CA MET A 491 8.95 19.14 -14.24
C MET A 491 8.21 17.95 -14.86
N ASP A 492 7.90 16.96 -14.05
CA ASP A 492 6.90 15.90 -14.27
C ASP A 492 5.81 16.03 -13.21
N PHE A 493 4.71 16.72 -13.55
CA PHE A 493 3.59 17.01 -12.68
C PHE A 493 2.46 16.02 -12.94
N LYS A 494 2.33 15.03 -12.05
CA LYS A 494 1.36 13.93 -12.17
C LYS A 494 0.13 14.22 -11.33
N VAL A 495 -1.05 14.15 -11.96
CA VAL A 495 -2.34 14.26 -11.28
C VAL A 495 -3.23 13.11 -11.68
N ALA A 496 -3.85 12.47 -10.71
CA ALA A 496 -4.96 11.56 -10.93
C ALA A 496 -6.21 12.09 -10.25
N GLY A 497 -7.38 11.70 -10.77
CA GLY A 497 -8.66 12.08 -10.22
C GLY A 497 -9.83 11.63 -11.08
N THR A 498 -11.01 11.96 -10.60
CA THR A 498 -12.30 11.69 -11.23
C THR A 498 -12.80 12.91 -12.01
N THR A 499 -14.05 12.89 -12.45
CA THR A 499 -14.73 14.06 -13.00
C THR A 499 -14.97 15.16 -11.95
N GLU A 500 -15.04 14.79 -10.67
CA GLU A 500 -15.38 15.69 -9.56
C GLU A 500 -14.15 16.39 -8.98
N GLY A 501 -13.02 15.65 -8.80
CA GLY A 501 -11.86 16.23 -8.17
C GLY A 501 -10.60 15.36 -8.25
N ILE A 502 -9.57 15.87 -7.59
CA ILE A 502 -8.24 15.25 -7.51
C ILE A 502 -8.27 14.11 -6.48
N THR A 503 -7.65 12.98 -6.82
CA THR A 503 -7.42 11.86 -5.89
C THR A 503 -5.96 11.71 -5.50
N SER A 504 -5.02 12.10 -6.38
CA SER A 504 -3.60 12.13 -6.04
C SER A 504 -2.80 13.11 -6.86
N ILE A 505 -1.68 13.58 -6.28
CA ILE A 505 -0.67 14.42 -6.93
C ILE A 505 0.71 13.86 -6.60
N GLN A 506 1.61 13.90 -7.57
CA GLN A 506 3.04 13.72 -7.35
C GLN A 506 3.84 14.61 -8.32
N VAL A 507 4.75 15.40 -7.76
CA VAL A 507 5.59 16.32 -8.53
C VAL A 507 7.06 15.94 -8.41
N ASP A 508 7.71 15.74 -9.55
CA ASP A 508 9.15 15.58 -9.67
C ASP A 508 9.71 16.77 -10.48
N ILE A 509 10.72 17.45 -9.95
CA ILE A 509 11.30 18.65 -10.58
C ILE A 509 12.81 18.51 -10.76
N LYS A 510 13.35 19.25 -11.75
CA LYS A 510 14.78 19.36 -12.06
C LYS A 510 15.30 20.80 -12.01
N VAL A 511 14.46 21.71 -11.56
CA VAL A 511 14.76 23.12 -11.28
C VAL A 511 14.64 23.33 -9.77
N ASP A 512 15.08 24.48 -9.28
CA ASP A 512 15.11 24.81 -7.85
C ASP A 512 13.74 25.00 -7.17
N GLY A 513 12.65 24.88 -7.93
CA GLY A 513 11.27 24.94 -7.44
C GLY A 513 10.29 25.51 -8.45
N LEU A 514 9.02 25.47 -8.10
CA LEU A 514 7.88 25.93 -8.91
C LEU A 514 7.23 27.15 -8.28
N SER A 515 6.78 28.09 -9.11
CA SER A 515 5.88 29.16 -8.68
C SER A 515 4.43 28.64 -8.58
N ILE A 516 3.58 29.34 -7.82
CA ILE A 516 2.15 29.03 -7.74
C ILE A 516 1.47 29.09 -9.11
N GLU A 517 1.92 30.03 -9.96
CA GLU A 517 1.38 30.18 -11.32
C GLU A 517 1.64 28.95 -12.18
N ILE A 518 2.83 28.36 -12.10
CA ILE A 518 3.15 27.10 -12.80
C ILE A 518 2.25 25.97 -12.32
N ILE A 519 2.05 25.84 -11.00
CA ILE A 519 1.18 24.81 -10.40
C ILE A 519 -0.27 25.00 -10.85
N ARG A 520 -0.77 26.23 -10.91
CA ARG A 520 -2.12 26.54 -11.39
C ARG A 520 -2.32 26.11 -12.84
N GLN A 521 -1.38 26.44 -13.74
CA GLN A 521 -1.46 26.02 -15.14
C GLN A 521 -1.33 24.50 -15.31
N ALA A 522 -0.51 23.84 -14.48
CA ALA A 522 -0.40 22.38 -14.47
C ALA A 522 -1.71 21.71 -14.04
N PHE A 523 -2.43 22.26 -13.07
CA PHE A 523 -3.76 21.77 -12.70
C PHE A 523 -4.78 21.94 -13.83
N GLU A 524 -4.84 23.10 -14.45
CA GLU A 524 -5.74 23.35 -15.60
C GLU A 524 -5.47 22.35 -16.73
N MET A 525 -4.19 22.15 -17.07
CA MET A 525 -3.77 21.25 -18.13
C MET A 525 -4.10 19.79 -17.81
N THR A 526 -3.77 19.33 -16.60
CA THR A 526 -4.04 17.95 -16.18
C THR A 526 -5.53 17.67 -15.97
N ARG A 527 -6.33 18.67 -15.54
CA ARG A 527 -7.78 18.54 -15.48
C ARG A 527 -8.39 18.29 -16.86
N LYS A 528 -7.98 19.08 -17.87
CA LYS A 528 -8.43 18.90 -19.25
C LYS A 528 -8.13 17.48 -19.74
N GLY A 529 -6.88 17.03 -19.60
CA GLY A 529 -6.46 15.70 -20.03
C GLY A 529 -7.13 14.56 -19.29
N ARG A 530 -7.33 14.70 -17.97
CA ARG A 530 -8.05 13.73 -17.15
C ARG A 530 -9.49 13.52 -17.62
N LEU A 531 -10.21 14.60 -17.88
CA LEU A 531 -11.58 14.55 -18.38
C LEU A 531 -11.68 13.94 -19.78
N GLU A 532 -10.73 14.26 -20.68
CA GLU A 532 -10.63 13.65 -22.01
C GLU A 532 -10.44 12.13 -21.91
N ILE A 533 -9.50 11.65 -21.08
CA ILE A 533 -9.27 10.22 -20.88
C ILE A 533 -10.51 9.51 -20.34
N ILE A 534 -11.17 10.07 -19.32
CA ILE A 534 -12.36 9.46 -18.72
C ILE A 534 -13.49 9.35 -19.75
N ASN A 535 -13.84 10.46 -20.40
CA ASN A 535 -15.04 10.54 -21.24
C ASN A 535 -14.87 9.86 -22.60
N ASP A 536 -13.68 9.97 -23.20
CA ASP A 536 -13.46 9.52 -24.57
C ASP A 536 -12.86 8.12 -24.66
N ILE A 537 -12.28 7.59 -23.55
CA ILE A 537 -11.56 6.32 -23.55
C ILE A 537 -12.09 5.33 -22.51
N LEU A 538 -12.10 5.70 -21.21
CA LEU A 538 -12.46 4.75 -20.15
C LEU A 538 -13.95 4.40 -20.18
N LEU A 539 -14.82 5.38 -20.20
CA LEU A 539 -16.28 5.16 -20.25
C LEU A 539 -16.76 4.49 -21.53
N PRO A 540 -16.24 4.81 -22.74
CA PRO A 540 -16.58 4.02 -23.93
C PRO A 540 -16.10 2.58 -23.92
N CYS A 541 -14.99 2.27 -23.21
CA CYS A 541 -14.48 0.90 -23.06
C CYS A 541 -15.33 0.10 -22.07
N ILE A 542 -15.63 0.69 -20.90
CA ILE A 542 -16.50 0.09 -19.88
C ILE A 542 -17.23 1.22 -19.14
N ALA A 543 -18.55 1.32 -19.37
CA ALA A 543 -19.35 2.44 -18.84
C ALA A 543 -19.67 2.29 -17.34
N GLU A 544 -19.85 1.07 -16.86
CA GLU A 544 -20.18 0.74 -15.47
C GLU A 544 -19.40 -0.51 -15.04
N PRO A 545 -19.11 -0.67 -13.75
CA PRO A 545 -18.58 -1.93 -13.23
C PRO A 545 -19.46 -3.11 -13.60
N ARG A 546 -18.86 -4.26 -13.90
CA ARG A 546 -19.62 -5.48 -14.21
C ARG A 546 -20.52 -5.85 -13.02
N LYS A 547 -21.76 -6.21 -13.33
CA LYS A 547 -22.75 -6.61 -12.31
C LYS A 547 -22.44 -7.96 -11.68
N GLU A 548 -21.78 -8.85 -12.44
CA GLU A 548 -21.40 -10.17 -11.98
C GLU A 548 -19.87 -10.28 -11.87
N LEU A 549 -19.42 -10.84 -10.77
CA LEU A 549 -18.01 -11.17 -10.58
C LEU A 549 -17.60 -12.30 -11.53
N SER A 550 -16.31 -12.37 -11.86
CA SER A 550 -15.74 -13.50 -12.57
C SER A 550 -16.13 -14.84 -11.90
N LYS A 551 -16.39 -15.86 -12.69
CA LYS A 551 -16.67 -17.21 -12.17
C LYS A 551 -15.52 -17.81 -11.34
N PHE A 552 -14.34 -17.22 -11.41
CA PHE A 552 -13.17 -17.62 -10.62
C PHE A 552 -12.99 -16.79 -9.35
N ALA A 553 -13.69 -15.66 -9.24
CA ALA A 553 -13.66 -14.84 -8.03
C ALA A 553 -14.45 -15.54 -6.90
N PRO A 554 -13.96 -15.48 -5.65
CA PRO A 554 -14.74 -16.00 -4.53
C PRO A 554 -16.02 -15.18 -4.38
N ARG A 555 -17.15 -15.84 -4.12
CA ARG A 555 -18.38 -15.18 -3.71
C ARG A 555 -18.43 -15.15 -2.19
N ILE A 556 -18.74 -14.01 -1.61
CA ILE A 556 -18.83 -13.83 -0.17
C ILE A 556 -20.30 -13.71 0.23
N ILE A 557 -20.71 -14.51 1.23
CA ILE A 557 -21.99 -14.38 1.91
C ILE A 557 -21.70 -13.85 3.30
N SER A 558 -22.28 -12.70 3.63
CA SER A 558 -22.21 -12.09 4.96
C SER A 558 -23.38 -12.54 5.83
N LEU A 559 -23.11 -12.82 7.09
CA LEU A 559 -24.09 -13.21 8.09
C LEU A 559 -23.77 -12.53 9.42
N GLN A 560 -24.69 -11.73 9.95
CA GLN A 560 -24.57 -11.18 11.31
C GLN A 560 -25.11 -12.18 12.33
N ILE A 561 -24.28 -12.50 13.33
CA ILE A 561 -24.69 -13.33 14.48
C ILE A 561 -24.53 -12.56 15.79
N PRO A 562 -25.26 -12.96 16.86
CA PRO A 562 -25.03 -12.41 18.20
C PRO A 562 -23.60 -12.71 18.69
N VAL A 563 -22.96 -11.71 19.29
CA VAL A 563 -21.55 -11.79 19.76
C VAL A 563 -21.32 -12.93 20.74
N ASP A 564 -22.28 -13.24 21.57
CA ASP A 564 -22.23 -14.37 22.52
C ASP A 564 -22.18 -15.74 21.83
N LYS A 565 -22.70 -15.85 20.60
CA LYS A 565 -22.67 -17.07 19.77
C LYS A 565 -21.37 -17.30 19.01
N ILE A 566 -20.49 -16.31 18.92
CA ILE A 566 -19.18 -16.44 18.25
C ILE A 566 -18.40 -17.64 18.78
N ARG A 567 -18.40 -17.83 20.11
CA ARG A 567 -17.68 -18.94 20.77
C ARG A 567 -18.22 -20.30 20.39
N GLU A 568 -19.52 -20.41 20.11
CA GLU A 568 -20.16 -21.67 19.69
C GLU A 568 -19.75 -22.02 18.25
N VAL A 569 -19.69 -21.02 17.36
CA VAL A 569 -19.29 -21.20 15.97
C VAL A 569 -17.80 -21.52 15.86
N ILE A 570 -16.94 -20.85 16.63
CA ILE A 570 -15.49 -21.12 16.65
C ILE A 570 -15.21 -22.50 17.30
N GLY A 571 -15.86 -22.78 18.41
CA GLY A 571 -15.63 -23.99 19.21
C GLY A 571 -14.29 -23.96 19.97
N SER A 572 -14.11 -24.90 20.91
CA SER A 572 -12.86 -25.00 21.69
C SER A 572 -11.62 -25.17 20.80
N GLY A 573 -10.74 -24.17 20.81
CA GLY A 573 -9.51 -24.18 19.99
C GLY A 573 -9.76 -24.20 18.48
N GLY A 574 -10.89 -23.62 18.02
CA GLY A 574 -11.22 -23.55 16.59
C GLY A 574 -11.77 -24.85 15.99
N LYS A 575 -12.11 -25.85 16.79
CA LYS A 575 -12.50 -27.19 16.29
C LYS A 575 -13.75 -27.17 15.44
N VAL A 576 -14.75 -26.35 15.80
CA VAL A 576 -16.03 -26.32 15.05
C VAL A 576 -15.84 -25.62 13.73
N ILE A 577 -15.28 -24.43 13.72
CA ILE A 577 -15.06 -23.68 12.47
C ILE A 577 -14.14 -24.43 11.49
N ASN A 578 -13.05 -25.03 11.99
CA ASN A 578 -12.14 -25.82 11.14
C ASN A 578 -12.83 -27.06 10.56
N LYS A 579 -13.77 -27.66 11.29
CA LYS A 579 -14.59 -28.77 10.76
C LYS A 579 -15.53 -28.27 9.66
N ILE A 580 -16.20 -27.13 9.86
CA ILE A 580 -17.09 -26.55 8.84
C ILE A 580 -16.29 -26.25 7.56
N ILE A 581 -15.10 -25.64 7.69
CA ILE A 581 -14.19 -25.35 6.58
C ILE A 581 -13.78 -26.64 5.84
N ALA A 582 -13.41 -27.68 6.58
CA ALA A 582 -13.01 -28.98 5.99
C ALA A 582 -14.16 -29.68 5.28
N ASP A 583 -15.37 -29.67 5.86
CA ASP A 583 -16.55 -30.38 5.32
C ASP A 583 -17.16 -29.67 4.12
N THR A 584 -17.06 -28.35 4.04
CA THR A 584 -17.64 -27.52 2.98
C THR A 584 -16.63 -27.09 1.92
N GLY A 585 -15.37 -26.94 2.30
CA GLY A 585 -14.33 -26.32 1.47
C GLY A 585 -14.51 -24.81 1.26
N ALA A 586 -15.35 -24.16 2.08
CA ALA A 586 -15.50 -22.71 2.13
C ALA A 586 -14.53 -22.12 3.14
N GLN A 587 -13.98 -20.93 2.88
CA GLN A 587 -13.26 -20.14 3.89
C GLN A 587 -14.27 -19.36 4.72
N ILE A 588 -14.04 -19.25 6.03
CA ILE A 588 -14.93 -18.57 6.97
C ILE A 588 -14.10 -17.64 7.84
N ASP A 589 -14.41 -16.37 7.79
CA ASP A 589 -13.81 -15.31 8.60
C ASP A 589 -14.89 -14.77 9.56
N ILE A 590 -14.54 -14.50 10.82
CA ILE A 590 -15.46 -14.02 11.87
C ILE A 590 -14.83 -12.80 12.51
N GLU A 591 -15.57 -11.70 12.55
CA GLU A 591 -15.18 -10.46 13.23
C GLU A 591 -15.71 -10.43 14.67
N ASP A 592 -15.10 -9.60 15.51
CA ASP A 592 -15.41 -9.51 16.95
C ASP A 592 -16.82 -8.96 17.23
N ASP A 593 -17.42 -8.26 16.27
CA ASP A 593 -18.79 -7.74 16.31
C ASP A 593 -19.86 -8.78 15.94
N GLY A 594 -19.43 -9.98 15.50
CA GLY A 594 -20.29 -11.09 15.10
C GLY A 594 -20.59 -11.14 13.60
N MET A 595 -19.94 -10.33 12.79
CA MET A 595 -20.03 -10.46 11.32
C MET A 595 -19.25 -11.69 10.86
N ILE A 596 -19.88 -12.55 10.08
CA ILE A 596 -19.27 -13.75 9.46
C ILE A 596 -19.25 -13.59 7.97
N TYR A 597 -18.09 -13.81 7.35
CA TYR A 597 -17.92 -13.85 5.91
C TYR A 597 -17.61 -15.27 5.45
N ILE A 598 -18.50 -15.86 4.63
CA ILE A 598 -18.34 -17.19 4.04
C ILE A 598 -17.92 -17.01 2.59
N SER A 599 -16.72 -17.43 2.25
CA SER A 599 -16.08 -17.14 0.95
C SER A 599 -15.74 -18.42 0.19
N THR A 600 -16.26 -18.57 -1.04
CA THR A 600 -15.91 -19.65 -1.95
C THR A 600 -16.38 -19.33 -3.39
N PRO A 601 -15.69 -19.81 -4.45
CA PRO A 601 -16.18 -19.72 -5.82
C PRO A 601 -17.45 -20.55 -6.09
N ASP A 602 -17.73 -21.56 -5.25
CA ASP A 602 -18.81 -22.55 -5.38
C ASP A 602 -20.01 -22.16 -4.49
N GLN A 603 -21.09 -21.73 -5.08
CA GLN A 603 -22.27 -21.23 -4.37
C GLN A 603 -22.94 -22.33 -3.50
N ASP A 604 -22.94 -23.59 -3.93
CA ASP A 604 -23.53 -24.69 -3.15
C ASP A 604 -22.74 -24.94 -1.86
N LYS A 605 -21.43 -24.80 -1.91
CA LYS A 605 -20.56 -24.89 -0.74
C LYS A 605 -20.81 -23.74 0.24
N ALA A 606 -20.97 -22.51 -0.25
CA ALA A 606 -21.30 -21.37 0.58
C ALA A 606 -22.64 -21.56 1.29
N GLN A 607 -23.67 -22.01 0.59
CA GLN A 607 -25.00 -22.28 1.19
C GLN A 607 -24.96 -23.39 2.22
N ARG A 608 -24.16 -24.44 2.00
CA ARG A 608 -23.95 -25.51 3.01
C ARG A 608 -23.27 -24.99 4.27
N ALA A 609 -22.23 -24.17 4.14
CA ALA A 609 -21.57 -23.55 5.29
C ALA A 609 -22.53 -22.63 6.05
N LEU A 610 -23.29 -21.80 5.35
CA LEU A 610 -24.33 -20.92 5.90
C LEU A 610 -25.40 -21.73 6.69
N ALA A 611 -25.87 -22.83 6.12
CA ALA A 611 -26.88 -23.69 6.76
C ALA A 611 -26.33 -24.30 8.08
N ILE A 612 -25.06 -24.73 8.09
CA ILE A 612 -24.41 -25.29 9.29
C ILE A 612 -24.29 -24.22 10.36
N ILE A 613 -23.79 -23.00 10.01
CA ILE A 613 -23.62 -21.90 10.96
C ILE A 613 -24.98 -21.47 11.52
N ASN A 614 -26.01 -21.32 10.70
CA ASN A 614 -27.35 -21.01 11.13
C ASN A 614 -27.91 -22.07 12.08
N GLY A 615 -27.61 -23.35 11.84
CA GLY A 615 -28.00 -24.45 12.74
C GLY A 615 -27.35 -24.37 14.14
N ILE A 616 -26.12 -23.84 14.22
CA ILE A 616 -25.42 -23.64 15.50
C ILE A 616 -25.98 -22.42 16.24
N VAL A 617 -26.19 -21.32 15.52
CA VAL A 617 -26.57 -20.01 16.10
C VAL A 617 -28.03 -19.98 16.53
N ASN A 618 -28.93 -20.57 15.73
CA ASN A 618 -30.36 -20.55 16.02
C ASN A 618 -30.70 -21.49 17.19
N ASP A 619 -31.37 -20.93 18.18
CA ASP A 619 -31.89 -21.75 19.29
C ASP A 619 -33.12 -22.52 18.82
N PRO A 620 -33.29 -23.77 19.27
CA PRO A 620 -34.43 -24.59 18.87
C PRO A 620 -35.74 -23.97 19.38
N GLU A 621 -36.72 -23.86 18.50
CA GLU A 621 -38.02 -23.30 18.84
C GLU A 621 -38.99 -24.40 19.21
N VAL A 622 -39.69 -24.21 20.37
CA VAL A 622 -40.75 -25.13 20.79
C VAL A 622 -41.89 -25.12 19.78
N GLY A 623 -42.26 -26.32 19.30
CA GLY A 623 -43.28 -26.51 18.27
C GLY A 623 -42.75 -26.60 16.85
N ALA A 624 -41.49 -26.24 16.58
CA ALA A 624 -40.86 -26.42 15.28
C ALA A 624 -40.53 -27.88 14.96
N THR A 625 -40.50 -28.22 13.68
CA THR A 625 -40.22 -29.59 13.17
C THR A 625 -38.91 -29.59 12.42
N TYR A 626 -38.07 -30.58 12.70
CA TYR A 626 -36.74 -30.74 12.09
C TYR A 626 -36.57 -32.16 11.55
N ASP A 627 -35.75 -32.32 10.53
CA ASP A 627 -35.23 -33.62 10.12
C ASP A 627 -33.92 -33.86 10.88
N GLY A 628 -33.87 -34.87 11.72
CA GLY A 628 -32.74 -35.18 12.60
C GLY A 628 -32.18 -36.57 12.36
N VAL A 629 -30.92 -36.78 12.74
CA VAL A 629 -30.24 -38.07 12.66
C VAL A 629 -30.17 -38.72 14.04
N VAL A 630 -30.56 -39.99 14.14
CA VAL A 630 -30.46 -40.78 15.35
C VAL A 630 -28.98 -41.02 15.68
N THR A 631 -28.48 -40.44 16.77
CA THR A 631 -27.06 -40.54 17.18
C THR A 631 -26.81 -41.67 18.17
N ARG A 632 -27.80 -42.01 18.99
CA ARG A 632 -27.65 -42.98 20.06
C ARG A 632 -28.98 -43.55 20.51
N LEU A 633 -29.03 -44.87 20.74
CA LEU A 633 -30.19 -45.56 21.24
C LEU A 633 -30.02 -45.89 22.73
N MET A 634 -31.11 -45.71 23.52
CA MET A 634 -31.20 -46.04 24.91
C MET A 634 -32.49 -46.80 25.18
N ALA A 635 -32.56 -47.60 26.25
CA ALA A 635 -33.75 -48.38 26.58
C ALA A 635 -35.03 -47.53 26.77
N PHE A 636 -34.88 -46.23 27.06
CA PHE A 636 -35.99 -45.28 27.30
C PHE A 636 -36.28 -44.34 26.13
N GLY A 637 -35.48 -44.37 25.06
CA GLY A 637 -35.66 -43.49 23.93
C GLY A 637 -34.43 -43.38 23.04
N ALA A 638 -34.50 -42.54 22.02
CA ALA A 638 -33.40 -42.25 21.09
C ALA A 638 -32.93 -40.79 21.23
N PHE A 639 -31.62 -40.56 21.15
CA PHE A 639 -31.07 -39.24 20.99
C PHE A 639 -31.00 -38.96 19.48
N VAL A 640 -31.49 -37.80 19.13
CA VAL A 640 -31.56 -37.33 17.73
C VAL A 640 -30.88 -35.99 17.63
N GLU A 641 -29.83 -35.89 16.79
CA GLU A 641 -29.24 -34.62 16.41
C GLU A 641 -30.15 -33.98 15.37
N PHE A 642 -30.89 -32.95 15.76
CA PHE A 642 -31.90 -32.28 14.93
C PHE A 642 -31.44 -30.92 14.41
N LEU A 643 -30.36 -30.36 14.96
CA LEU A 643 -29.59 -29.22 14.47
C LEU A 643 -28.10 -29.54 14.71
N PRO A 644 -27.17 -28.99 13.90
CA PRO A 644 -25.74 -29.25 14.06
C PRO A 644 -25.25 -29.00 15.49
N GLY A 645 -24.76 -30.08 16.14
CA GLY A 645 -24.30 -30.03 17.55
C GLY A 645 -25.41 -29.97 18.59
N LYS A 646 -26.69 -29.98 18.25
CA LYS A 646 -27.83 -29.96 19.21
C LYS A 646 -28.58 -31.28 19.15
N GLU A 647 -28.47 -32.06 20.24
CA GLU A 647 -29.19 -33.33 20.45
C GLU A 647 -30.43 -33.12 21.31
N GLY A 648 -31.50 -33.82 20.98
CA GLY A 648 -32.70 -33.93 21.80
C GLY A 648 -33.10 -35.37 22.01
N LEU A 649 -33.84 -35.60 23.10
CA LEU A 649 -34.36 -36.94 23.46
C LEU A 649 -35.75 -37.16 22.88
N VAL A 650 -35.90 -38.17 22.05
CA VAL A 650 -37.20 -38.74 21.69
C VAL A 650 -37.47 -39.90 22.69
N HIS A 651 -38.30 -39.65 23.69
CA HIS A 651 -38.70 -40.69 24.61
C HIS A 651 -39.50 -41.79 23.89
N ILE A 652 -39.38 -43.05 24.31
CA ILE A 652 -40.04 -44.20 23.70
C ILE A 652 -41.56 -44.00 23.48
N SER A 653 -42.23 -43.31 24.40
CA SER A 653 -43.67 -42.98 24.31
C SER A 653 -44.01 -41.90 23.25
N LYS A 654 -42.98 -41.22 22.72
CA LYS A 654 -43.09 -40.11 21.73
C LYS A 654 -42.59 -40.53 20.34
N MET A 655 -42.28 -41.85 20.16
CA MET A 655 -41.75 -42.35 18.88
C MET A 655 -42.87 -42.68 17.88
N ALA A 656 -43.97 -43.32 18.37
CA ALA A 656 -45.11 -43.68 17.53
C ALA A 656 -46.43 -43.53 18.30
N TRP A 657 -47.55 -43.53 17.57
CA TRP A 657 -48.91 -43.57 18.15
C TRP A 657 -49.25 -44.91 18.76
N GLN A 658 -48.61 -45.99 18.31
CA GLN A 658 -48.75 -47.33 18.87
C GLN A 658 -47.71 -47.55 20.01
N ARG A 659 -47.99 -48.50 20.92
CA ARG A 659 -47.06 -48.86 21.97
C ARG A 659 -45.81 -49.49 21.40
N VAL A 660 -44.67 -48.88 21.69
CA VAL A 660 -43.35 -49.37 21.28
C VAL A 660 -42.75 -50.14 22.46
N ASP A 661 -42.37 -51.40 22.21
CA ASP A 661 -41.79 -52.25 23.28
C ASP A 661 -40.26 -52.11 23.34
N LYS A 662 -39.60 -51.88 22.22
CA LYS A 662 -38.15 -51.59 22.12
C LYS A 662 -37.88 -50.47 21.13
N VAL A 663 -36.93 -49.61 21.45
CA VAL A 663 -36.54 -48.45 20.62
C VAL A 663 -35.99 -48.90 19.28
N GLU A 664 -35.26 -50.01 19.26
CA GLU A 664 -34.63 -50.60 18.07
C GLU A 664 -35.65 -51.12 17.05
N ASP A 665 -36.93 -51.34 17.45
CA ASP A 665 -38.00 -51.77 16.55
C ASP A 665 -38.54 -50.61 15.69
N VAL A 666 -38.26 -49.36 16.06
CA VAL A 666 -38.77 -48.15 15.37
C VAL A 666 -37.66 -47.40 14.65
N VAL A 667 -36.48 -47.28 15.26
CA VAL A 667 -35.34 -46.50 14.67
C VAL A 667 -34.01 -47.20 14.96
N LYS A 668 -33.03 -46.95 14.08
CA LYS A 668 -31.65 -47.41 14.22
C LYS A 668 -30.72 -46.20 14.27
N GLU A 669 -29.54 -46.39 14.85
CA GLU A 669 -28.50 -45.38 14.76
C GLU A 669 -28.15 -45.04 13.30
N GLY A 670 -28.12 -43.74 12.94
CA GLY A 670 -27.94 -43.25 11.60
C GLY A 670 -29.22 -43.00 10.79
N ASP A 671 -30.40 -43.40 11.30
CA ASP A 671 -31.66 -43.13 10.60
C ASP A 671 -32.01 -41.65 10.64
N VAL A 672 -32.52 -41.14 9.52
CA VAL A 672 -33.06 -39.77 9.42
C VAL A 672 -34.53 -39.81 9.77
N VAL A 673 -34.91 -39.06 10.83
CA VAL A 673 -36.27 -39.05 11.37
C VAL A 673 -36.79 -37.61 11.53
N LYS A 674 -38.10 -37.42 11.21
CA LYS A 674 -38.78 -36.17 11.50
C LYS A 674 -39.14 -36.06 12.96
N VAL A 675 -38.68 -34.96 13.60
CA VAL A 675 -38.90 -34.72 15.03
C VAL A 675 -39.45 -33.30 15.24
N LYS A 676 -40.39 -33.20 16.18
CA LYS A 676 -40.95 -31.92 16.64
C LYS A 676 -40.41 -31.60 18.03
N VAL A 677 -40.01 -30.36 18.24
CA VAL A 677 -39.59 -29.89 19.57
C VAL A 677 -40.83 -29.70 20.43
N ASN A 678 -40.98 -30.53 21.46
CA ASN A 678 -42.14 -30.43 22.36
C ASN A 678 -41.88 -29.53 23.55
N GLU A 679 -40.70 -29.57 24.11
CA GLU A 679 -40.34 -28.82 25.32
C GLU A 679 -38.82 -28.63 25.40
N ILE A 680 -38.40 -27.52 25.96
CA ILE A 680 -37.03 -27.27 26.37
C ILE A 680 -37.06 -27.08 27.90
N ASP A 681 -36.39 -27.95 28.63
CA ASP A 681 -36.41 -27.88 30.09
C ASP A 681 -35.52 -26.73 30.64
N ALA A 682 -35.65 -26.42 31.92
CA ALA A 682 -34.88 -25.35 32.60
C ALA A 682 -33.36 -25.58 32.60
N GLN A 683 -32.88 -26.76 32.17
CA GLN A 683 -31.48 -27.13 32.03
C GLN A 683 -31.03 -27.12 30.57
N GLY A 684 -31.89 -26.64 29.63
CA GLY A 684 -31.60 -26.55 28.21
C GLY A 684 -31.69 -27.85 27.43
N ARG A 685 -32.25 -28.96 28.06
CA ARG A 685 -32.43 -30.24 27.38
C ARG A 685 -33.70 -30.21 26.54
N VAL A 686 -33.56 -30.63 25.27
CA VAL A 686 -34.64 -30.61 24.29
C VAL A 686 -35.37 -31.97 24.29
N ASN A 687 -36.67 -31.94 24.50
CA ASN A 687 -37.55 -33.10 24.39
C ASN A 687 -38.22 -33.06 23.01
N LEU A 688 -37.98 -34.11 22.23
CA LEU A 688 -38.44 -34.28 20.86
C LEU A 688 -39.59 -35.31 20.78
N SER A 689 -40.40 -35.17 19.74
CA SER A 689 -41.45 -36.15 19.42
C SER A 689 -41.45 -36.47 17.93
N MET A 690 -41.35 -37.72 17.57
CA MET A 690 -41.59 -38.24 16.25
C MET A 690 -43.10 -38.43 16.02
N ARG A 691 -43.79 -38.86 17.03
CA ARG A 691 -45.25 -39.12 17.03
C ARG A 691 -46.03 -37.86 16.57
N ASP A 692 -45.65 -36.69 17.04
CA ASP A 692 -46.37 -35.45 16.75
C ASP A 692 -46.09 -34.91 15.33
N CYS A 693 -45.19 -35.57 14.57
CA CYS A 693 -44.96 -35.39 13.16
C CYS A 693 -45.74 -36.36 12.26
N MET A 694 -46.44 -37.36 12.83
CA MET A 694 -47.22 -38.39 12.10
C MET A 694 -48.71 -38.05 12.19
N GLU A 695 -49.46 -38.43 11.15
CA GLU A 695 -50.95 -38.35 11.19
C GLU A 695 -51.51 -39.16 12.33
N LYS A 696 -52.38 -38.52 13.12
CA LYS A 696 -53.04 -39.19 14.24
C LYS A 696 -54.02 -40.23 13.73
N PRO A 697 -53.90 -41.53 14.14
CA PRO A 697 -54.86 -42.55 13.70
C PRO A 697 -56.29 -42.26 14.13
N GLU A 698 -57.27 -42.47 13.26
CA GLU A 698 -58.70 -42.32 13.59
C GLU A 698 -59.08 -43.23 14.76
N GLY A 699 -59.62 -42.65 15.86
CA GLY A 699 -60.06 -43.38 17.02
C GLY A 699 -59.06 -43.50 18.19
N PHE A 700 -57.91 -42.86 18.10
CA PHE A 700 -56.92 -42.87 19.21
C PHE A 700 -57.40 -42.03 20.40
N VAL A 701 -57.67 -42.65 21.53
CA VAL A 701 -57.98 -41.97 22.80
C VAL A 701 -56.70 -41.87 23.62
N GLU A 702 -56.27 -40.66 23.90
CA GLU A 702 -55.09 -40.36 24.73
C GLU A 702 -55.33 -40.85 26.17
N GLN A 703 -54.63 -41.89 26.63
CA GLN A 703 -54.62 -42.25 28.03
C GLN A 703 -53.91 -41.19 28.82
N ALA A 704 -54.61 -40.53 29.75
CA ALA A 704 -54.06 -39.52 30.64
C ALA A 704 -52.83 -40.07 31.38
N GLU A 705 -51.68 -39.39 31.25
CA GLU A 705 -50.49 -39.71 32.02
C GLU A 705 -50.82 -39.69 33.54
N ALA A 706 -50.53 -40.78 34.22
CA ALA A 706 -50.68 -40.87 35.70
C ALA A 706 -49.77 -39.81 36.34
N PRO A 707 -50.27 -39.08 37.38
CA PRO A 707 -49.48 -38.02 37.99
C PRO A 707 -48.19 -38.58 38.60
N ARG A 708 -47.05 -37.94 38.27
CA ARG A 708 -45.75 -38.21 38.87
C ARG A 708 -45.87 -38.13 40.39
N ARG A 709 -45.68 -39.25 41.11
CA ARG A 709 -45.53 -39.26 42.56
C ARG A 709 -44.23 -38.51 42.89
N GLU A 710 -44.37 -37.43 43.60
CA GLU A 710 -43.28 -36.77 44.34
C GLU A 710 -42.86 -37.78 45.44
N GLY A 711 -41.73 -38.45 45.27
CA GLY A 711 -41.09 -39.28 46.25
C GLY A 711 -40.31 -38.41 47.21
N GLY A 712 -40.95 -38.28 48.42
CA GLY A 712 -40.40 -37.52 49.52
C GLY A 712 -39.13 -38.08 50.12
N ASP A 713 -38.45 -37.14 50.69
CA ASP A 713 -37.39 -37.24 51.68
C ASP A 713 -37.43 -38.48 52.55
N ARG A 714 -36.29 -39.11 52.80
CA ARG A 714 -35.77 -39.58 54.07
C ARG A 714 -34.56 -40.48 53.85
N PHE A 715 -33.39 -40.01 54.25
CA PHE A 715 -32.57 -40.71 55.24
C PHE A 715 -31.39 -39.78 55.64
N ASN A 716 -31.69 -39.19 56.81
CA ASN A 716 -30.71 -38.59 57.73
C ASN A 716 -30.08 -39.74 58.56
N ARG A 717 -28.77 -39.84 58.61
CA ARG A 717 -28.05 -40.44 59.69
C ARG A 717 -26.63 -39.89 59.84
N GLU A 718 -26.59 -39.03 60.86
CA GLU A 718 -25.65 -38.93 61.95
C GLU A 718 -24.14 -39.23 61.77
N ARG A 719 -23.44 -38.19 62.02
CA ARG A 719 -22.23 -37.95 62.83
C ARG A 719 -21.49 -39.16 63.34
N ARG A 720 -20.19 -39.18 63.14
CA ARG A 720 -19.24 -39.36 64.27
C ARG A 720 -17.90 -38.62 63.98
N ASN A 721 -17.55 -37.85 65.02
CA ASN A 721 -16.27 -37.22 65.26
C ASN A 721 -15.10 -38.20 65.30
N GLY A 722 -13.93 -37.78 64.95
CA GLY A 722 -12.66 -38.41 65.26
C GLY A 722 -11.48 -37.51 64.86
N GLN A 723 -10.90 -36.96 65.90
CA GLN A 723 -9.70 -36.14 65.93
C GLN A 723 -8.43 -36.75 65.30
N GLY A 724 -7.58 -35.92 64.83
CA GLY A 724 -6.15 -35.91 65.15
C GLY A 724 -5.21 -36.48 64.13
N GLY A 725 -4.21 -35.70 63.82
CA GLY A 725 -2.95 -36.22 63.33
C GLY A 725 -2.22 -35.37 62.27
N GLN A 726 -1.23 -34.65 62.79
CA GLN A 726 -0.20 -33.91 62.07
C GLN A 726 0.59 -34.74 61.05
N GLY A 727 1.08 -34.08 60.01
CA GLY A 727 2.46 -34.26 59.57
C GLY A 727 2.64 -34.93 58.21
N GLY A 728 3.34 -34.30 57.34
CA GLY A 728 4.02 -34.99 56.27
C GLY A 728 4.15 -34.17 54.99
N ARG A 729 5.22 -33.42 54.88
CA ARG A 729 5.79 -32.97 53.61
C ARG A 729 6.03 -34.17 52.69
N GLY A 730 5.58 -34.10 51.46
CA GLY A 730 5.88 -35.08 50.43
C GLY A 730 6.03 -34.41 49.09
N GLU A 731 7.20 -34.55 48.57
CA GLU A 731 7.87 -34.05 47.39
C GLU A 731 7.09 -34.25 46.09
N ARG A 732 7.35 -33.33 45.16
CA ARG A 732 7.01 -33.44 43.74
C ARG A 732 7.91 -34.47 43.05
N PRO A 733 7.45 -35.31 42.16
CA PRO A 733 8.33 -36.04 41.24
C PRO A 733 8.55 -35.18 39.98
N ASN A 734 9.81 -34.92 39.79
CA ASN A 734 10.45 -34.50 38.57
C ASN A 734 10.42 -35.64 37.56
N PHE A 735 9.98 -35.43 36.34
CA PHE A 735 10.27 -36.36 35.23
C PHE A 735 11.22 -35.74 34.25
N ASP A 736 12.36 -36.38 34.23
CA ASP A 736 13.59 -36.10 33.50
C ASP A 736 13.51 -36.56 32.04
N ARG A 737 14.15 -35.77 31.19
CA ARG A 737 15.04 -36.07 30.05
C ARG A 737 14.76 -37.30 29.18
N ARG A 738 14.60 -37.03 27.90
CA ARG A 738 14.99 -37.94 26.80
C ARG A 738 16.40 -37.62 26.27
N PRO A 739 17.20 -38.68 25.94
CA PRO A 739 18.59 -38.53 25.63
C PRO A 739 18.87 -38.15 24.17
N ARG A 740 19.97 -37.43 23.98
CA ARG A 740 20.66 -37.20 22.70
C ARG A 740 21.15 -38.54 22.10
N ARG A 741 21.00 -38.68 20.80
CA ARG A 741 21.79 -39.64 20.01
C ARG A 741 22.92 -38.89 19.34
N ASP A 742 24.11 -39.22 19.72
CA ASP A 742 25.35 -38.97 19.02
C ASP A 742 25.44 -39.92 17.81
N SER A 743 25.89 -39.45 16.68
CA SER A 743 26.53 -40.24 15.65
C SER A 743 27.66 -39.42 15.04
N GLU A 744 28.85 -39.83 15.39
CA GLU A 744 30.15 -39.50 14.74
C GLU A 744 30.18 -40.03 13.31
N SER A 745 30.87 -39.34 12.47
CA SER A 745 31.95 -39.69 11.54
C SER A 745 31.83 -38.81 10.29
N GLY A 746 32.81 -38.17 9.80
CA GLY A 746 34.14 -38.42 9.40
C GLY A 746 34.47 -37.37 8.37
N GLY A 747 35.55 -36.68 8.52
CA GLY A 747 36.01 -35.60 7.68
C GLY A 747 36.42 -36.02 6.28
N GLN A 748 36.47 -35.02 5.42
CA GLN A 748 37.58 -34.87 4.46
C GLN A 748 37.66 -33.43 3.96
N ASP A 749 38.85 -32.92 4.04
CA ASP A 749 39.39 -31.68 3.47
C ASP A 749 39.16 -31.62 1.95
N GLU A 750 38.76 -30.46 1.44
CA GLU A 750 39.20 -29.96 0.14
C GLU A 750 39.18 -28.42 0.12
N GLY A 751 40.30 -27.87 -0.29
CA GLY A 751 40.73 -26.50 -0.25
C GLY A 751 40.03 -25.56 -1.27
N PRO A 752 40.39 -24.27 -1.30
CA PRO A 752 39.61 -23.20 -1.84
C PRO A 752 39.74 -23.02 -3.37
N ARG A 753 38.64 -22.73 -4.04
CA ARG A 753 38.64 -22.22 -5.42
C ARG A 753 38.45 -20.69 -5.45
N PRO A 754 39.09 -20.00 -6.40
CA PRO A 754 39.20 -18.53 -6.41
C PRO A 754 38.00 -17.81 -7.03
N GLY A 755 37.90 -16.57 -6.59
CA GLY A 755 36.83 -15.63 -6.82
C GLY A 755 36.36 -15.37 -8.25
N SER A 756 35.09 -15.10 -8.35
CA SER A 756 34.50 -14.31 -9.43
C SER A 756 34.01 -12.95 -8.88
N ARG A 757 34.64 -11.89 -9.35
CA ARG A 757 34.19 -10.51 -9.14
C ARG A 757 32.92 -10.34 -9.93
N SER A 758 31.81 -10.08 -9.24
CA SER A 758 30.62 -9.46 -9.84
C SER A 758 30.76 -7.96 -9.71
N ARG A 759 30.79 -7.27 -10.81
CA ARG A 759 30.60 -5.83 -10.91
C ARG A 759 29.11 -5.56 -10.72
N GLU A 760 28.79 -4.79 -9.70
CA GLU A 760 27.51 -4.11 -9.55
C GLU A 760 27.56 -2.81 -10.37
N PHE A 761 26.52 -2.60 -11.15
CA PHE A 761 26.08 -1.32 -11.69
C PHE A 761 24.69 -1.00 -11.15
#